data_0e24c8b82a03313d59fdf88e10d6d61a
#
_entry.id   0e24c8b82a03313d59fdf88e10d6d61a
#
_cell.length_a   1.000
_cell.length_b   1.000
_cell.length_c   1.000
_cell.angle_alpha   90.00
_cell.angle_beta   90.00
_cell.angle_gamma   90.00
#
_symmetry.space_group_name_H-M   'P 1'
#
loop_
_entity.id
_entity.type
_entity.pdbx_description
1 polymer ?
#
loop_
_entity_poly.entity_id
_entity_poly.type
_entity_poly.pdbx_seq_one_letter_code
_entity_poly.pdbx_strand_id
1 'polypeptide(L)'
;MTDLAPQNMTSSANPTMSRRQLLALTAALGGSVLFGGLATGCSLSSSSASSASSAAASKVDASALAIPNAWKHDADNDVYYQIGLPYCTKPAASDYESYAICVPGAYLDATANGDGTFSCTLNEKASVAGYTAATAPVVMPINTAGYSAQEAMTAYSYSSIADYIEAGFVYVFAGCRGRNNVTDGSGKFLASGGAPWGVTDLKAAVRALRYNAASLPGSTDRIFSLGHSGGGAQSAVLGVAGDAEGYSDYLASIGAATEDAAGNALSDAIAGSMCWCPITNLSNASEAYEWNMGQFATTGTRASGTFTEALSKDMAEAWAAYVNGLGLVGEDGTKLALEKSSEGVYCAGTYYDYIVDVVEGSLNDFLRVTEFPYTPSSTTMSDMGAGGAGGGAPSGGSLPSGEAPDGDGAPSGDGGAPSGGGSLPSGDAPSGGAPGAGTSTSASSDATAYETVEAYIAALNETEEWVTYDSATNTARITGLSAFARLIKTPSKDVGAFDALDCSQAENALFGNDDSDSLHFDATMVQLLNDNKDAYASLANWDSSYPTSYKADYEDKLDSLGKSSQSRQDVYNPMYFLCEGGSSKPAGHWRIRTGITQGDTALTTEVNLALALKAKLGADVVDFATIWGQGHTTAELEGSSTENFIAWVNGCCA
;
A
#
# COMPACT_ATOMS: atom_id res chain seq x y z
N MET A 1 52.86 -17.39 -33.45
CA MET A 1 53.22 -16.04 -33.86
C MET A 1 51.97 -15.49 -34.52
N THR A 2 51.19 -14.63 -33.95
CA THR A 2 51.33 -13.50 -33.03
C THR A 2 50.08 -13.38 -32.18
N ASP A 3 50.27 -13.12 -30.90
CA ASP A 3 49.24 -12.76 -29.90
C ASP A 3 48.45 -11.53 -30.29
N LEU A 4 47.16 -11.56 -30.03
CA LEU A 4 46.33 -10.36 -29.82
C LEU A 4 45.44 -10.58 -28.59
N ALA A 5 45.77 -9.84 -27.52
CA ALA A 5 45.02 -9.78 -26.29
C ALA A 5 43.66 -9.05 -26.45
N PRO A 6 42.62 -9.36 -25.66
CA PRO A 6 41.34 -8.66 -25.71
C PRO A 6 41.41 -7.31 -25.01
N GLN A 7 40.96 -6.27 -25.69
CA GLN A 7 40.80 -4.94 -25.14
C GLN A 7 39.61 -4.90 -24.18
N ASN A 8 39.84 -4.39 -22.98
CA ASN A 8 38.82 -4.01 -22.01
C ASN A 8 37.87 -2.97 -22.59
N MET A 9 36.61 -3.32 -22.77
CA MET A 9 35.52 -2.36 -22.92
C MET A 9 35.06 -1.91 -21.52
N THR A 10 35.39 -0.68 -21.19
CA THR A 10 34.79 0.02 -20.05
C THR A 10 33.33 0.29 -20.34
N SER A 11 32.44 -0.34 -19.55
CA SER A 11 31.02 -0.07 -19.50
C SER A 11 30.81 1.37 -19.07
N SER A 12 30.30 2.23 -19.97
CA SER A 12 29.78 3.54 -19.61
C SER A 12 28.41 3.34 -18.99
N ALA A 13 28.28 3.58 -17.68
CA ALA A 13 27.00 3.66 -17.00
C ALA A 13 26.17 4.78 -17.64
N ASN A 14 24.98 4.45 -18.16
CA ASN A 14 23.98 5.42 -18.56
C ASN A 14 23.49 6.16 -17.31
N PRO A 15 23.49 7.49 -17.29
CA PRO A 15 22.91 8.24 -16.17
C PRO A 15 21.38 8.09 -16.19
N THR A 16 20.82 7.49 -15.15
CA THR A 16 19.37 7.52 -14.88
C THR A 16 18.95 8.95 -14.65
N MET A 17 17.94 9.40 -15.41
CA MET A 17 17.38 10.75 -15.24
C MET A 17 16.53 10.83 -13.97
N SER A 18 16.73 11.89 -13.19
CA SER A 18 15.86 12.19 -12.04
C SER A 18 14.49 12.70 -12.51
N ARG A 19 13.46 12.55 -11.67
CA ARG A 19 12.07 13.01 -11.94
C ARG A 19 12.02 14.50 -12.39
N ARG A 20 12.89 15.36 -11.83
CA ARG A 20 13.02 16.76 -12.26
C ARG A 20 13.49 16.90 -13.71
N GLN A 21 14.30 15.98 -14.19
CA GLN A 21 14.76 15.97 -15.59
C GLN A 21 13.68 15.41 -16.52
N LEU A 22 12.85 14.49 -16.04
CA LEU A 22 11.70 13.94 -16.79
C LEU A 22 10.60 15.00 -16.98
N LEU A 23 10.22 15.71 -15.92
CA LEU A 23 9.24 16.80 -15.96
C LEU A 23 9.71 17.98 -16.83
N ALA A 24 11.02 18.27 -16.86
CA ALA A 24 11.60 19.29 -17.74
C ALA A 24 11.58 18.87 -19.23
N LEU A 25 11.57 17.55 -19.52
CA LEU A 25 11.51 17.06 -20.92
C LEU A 25 10.10 17.12 -21.49
N THR A 26 9.06 16.88 -20.68
CA THR A 26 7.66 17.00 -21.10
C THR A 26 7.27 18.45 -21.43
N ALA A 27 7.82 19.43 -20.69
CA ALA A 27 7.64 20.86 -20.98
C ALA A 27 8.34 21.33 -22.28
N ALA A 28 9.35 20.59 -22.76
CA ALA A 28 10.11 20.96 -23.95
C ALA A 28 9.50 20.48 -25.28
N LEU A 29 8.49 19.60 -25.26
CA LEU A 29 7.88 19.04 -26.47
C LEU A 29 6.58 19.74 -26.91
N GLY A 30 6.07 20.70 -26.13
CA GLY A 30 4.77 21.36 -26.36
C GLY A 30 4.82 22.82 -26.84
N GLY A 31 5.94 23.39 -27.22
CA GLY A 31 5.93 24.82 -27.54
C GLY A 31 6.99 25.29 -28.52
N SER A 32 6.70 25.27 -29.82
CA SER A 32 7.47 26.02 -30.83
C SER A 32 6.67 27.24 -31.30
N VAL A 33 6.82 28.37 -30.63
CA VAL A 33 6.58 29.71 -31.26
C VAL A 33 7.71 30.64 -30.86
N LEU A 34 8.37 31.17 -31.90
CA LEU A 34 9.44 32.16 -31.85
C LEU A 34 8.99 33.47 -31.24
N PHE A 35 9.78 34.03 -30.32
CA PHE A 35 10.04 35.47 -30.29
C PHE A 35 11.42 35.79 -29.69
N GLY A 36 12.19 36.58 -30.40
CA GLY A 36 13.54 36.99 -30.06
C GLY A 36 13.58 38.21 -29.18
N GLY A 37 14.67 38.32 -28.45
CA GLY A 37 15.34 39.60 -28.15
C GLY A 37 15.19 40.17 -26.74
N LEU A 38 16.25 40.18 -26.05
CA LEU A 38 17.01 41.30 -25.40
C LEU A 38 17.60 40.89 -24.06
N ALA A 39 18.92 40.82 -24.05
CA ALA A 39 19.74 40.69 -22.86
C ALA A 39 19.79 41.98 -22.06
N THR A 40 19.53 41.91 -20.76
CA THR A 40 20.06 42.87 -19.79
C THR A 40 20.52 42.11 -18.54
N GLY A 41 21.80 42.23 -18.25
CA GLY A 41 22.45 41.59 -17.11
C GLY A 41 22.04 42.23 -15.78
N CYS A 42 21.82 41.39 -14.79
CA CYS A 42 21.91 41.77 -13.38
C CYS A 42 22.84 40.81 -12.67
N SER A 43 23.87 41.37 -12.11
CA SER A 43 24.84 40.73 -11.23
C SER A 43 24.16 40.25 -9.95
N LEU A 44 24.17 38.93 -9.72
CA LEU A 44 23.79 38.37 -8.43
C LEU A 44 25.03 38.34 -7.52
N SER A 45 24.96 39.12 -6.46
CA SER A 45 25.88 39.05 -5.33
C SER A 45 25.70 37.71 -4.61
N SER A 46 26.81 36.99 -4.48
CA SER A 46 26.91 35.78 -3.67
C SER A 46 26.66 36.10 -2.19
N SER A 47 25.49 35.77 -1.69
CA SER A 47 25.27 35.60 -0.25
C SER A 47 25.79 34.25 0.19
N SER A 48 26.79 34.26 1.05
CA SER A 48 27.33 33.09 1.74
C SER A 48 26.24 32.27 2.39
N ALA A 49 26.03 31.04 1.90
CA ALA A 49 25.26 30.05 2.60
C ALA A 49 25.97 29.77 3.93
N SER A 50 25.30 30.07 5.03
CA SER A 50 25.68 29.61 6.34
C SER A 50 25.55 28.10 6.34
N SER A 51 26.67 27.39 6.47
CA SER A 51 26.71 25.98 6.78
C SER A 51 25.91 25.74 8.06
N ALA A 52 24.69 25.20 7.94
CA ALA A 52 24.01 24.62 9.06
C ALA A 52 24.86 23.44 9.53
N SER A 53 25.48 23.60 10.67
CA SER A 53 26.16 22.55 11.41
C SER A 53 25.14 21.44 11.60
N SER A 54 25.39 20.26 11.02
CA SER A 54 24.69 19.05 11.41
C SER A 54 24.95 18.84 12.90
N ALA A 55 23.98 19.19 13.73
CA ALA A 55 23.98 18.77 15.13
C ALA A 55 24.02 17.25 15.07
N ALA A 56 25.12 16.65 15.57
CA ALA A 56 25.21 15.21 15.75
C ALA A 56 23.95 14.76 16.52
N ALA A 57 23.12 13.94 15.88
CA ALA A 57 21.90 13.46 16.51
C ALA A 57 22.30 12.84 17.85
N SER A 58 21.72 13.34 18.93
CA SER A 58 22.03 12.83 20.29
C SER A 58 21.67 11.34 20.27
N LYS A 59 22.64 10.51 20.69
CA LYS A 59 22.44 9.05 20.76
C LYS A 59 21.19 8.75 21.58
N VAL A 60 20.26 7.99 20.99
CA VAL A 60 19.02 7.56 21.65
C VAL A 60 19.40 6.53 22.72
N ASP A 61 18.98 6.75 23.97
CA ASP A 61 19.06 5.71 24.98
C ASP A 61 17.95 4.68 24.74
N ALA A 62 18.30 3.60 24.07
CA ALA A 62 17.38 2.53 23.72
C ALA A 62 17.15 1.52 24.88
N SER A 63 17.70 1.74 26.07
CA SER A 63 17.55 0.81 27.21
C SER A 63 16.07 0.61 27.62
N ALA A 64 15.23 1.62 27.39
CA ALA A 64 13.79 1.55 27.63
C ALA A 64 13.04 0.63 26.63
N LEU A 65 13.69 0.25 25.52
CA LEU A 65 13.16 -0.66 24.50
C LEU A 65 13.55 -2.12 24.75
N ALA A 66 14.31 -2.39 25.83
CA ALA A 66 14.64 -3.76 26.21
C ALA A 66 13.37 -4.50 26.64
N ILE A 67 13.12 -5.65 26.04
CA ILE A 67 11.97 -6.50 26.39
C ILE A 67 12.16 -7.06 27.80
N PRO A 68 11.20 -6.83 28.73
CA PRO A 68 11.28 -7.39 30.08
C PRO A 68 11.17 -8.91 30.01
N ASN A 69 11.94 -9.61 30.85
CA ASN A 69 11.82 -11.08 30.95
C ASN A 69 10.65 -11.47 31.87
N ALA A 70 9.44 -11.12 31.41
CA ALA A 70 8.17 -11.31 32.12
C ALA A 70 7.08 -11.75 31.14
N TRP A 71 7.22 -12.98 30.63
CA TRP A 71 6.33 -13.55 29.64
C TRP A 71 5.02 -14.04 30.25
N LYS A 72 3.90 -13.87 29.55
CA LYS A 72 2.65 -14.58 29.81
C LYS A 72 2.64 -15.89 29.03
N HIS A 73 1.89 -16.89 29.51
CA HIS A 73 1.81 -18.21 28.92
C HIS A 73 0.37 -18.64 28.73
N ASP A 74 0.02 -19.00 27.51
CA ASP A 74 -1.17 -19.76 27.18
C ASP A 74 -0.80 -21.25 27.26
N ALA A 75 -1.20 -21.90 28.35
CA ALA A 75 -0.85 -23.30 28.63
C ALA A 75 -1.63 -24.30 27.76
N ASP A 76 -2.79 -23.91 27.23
CA ASP A 76 -3.62 -24.79 26.41
C ASP A 76 -3.03 -24.95 25.01
N ASN A 77 -2.38 -23.89 24.50
CA ASN A 77 -1.81 -23.84 23.16
C ASN A 77 -0.26 -23.78 23.15
N ASP A 78 0.36 -23.79 24.30
CA ASP A 78 1.81 -23.67 24.51
C ASP A 78 2.42 -22.47 23.77
N VAL A 79 1.91 -21.26 24.07
CA VAL A 79 2.38 -19.99 23.50
C VAL A 79 2.82 -19.04 24.60
N TYR A 80 4.05 -18.53 24.51
CA TYR A 80 4.47 -17.39 25.32
C TYR A 80 4.24 -16.09 24.56
N TYR A 81 3.79 -15.05 25.26
CA TYR A 81 3.50 -13.77 24.62
C TYR A 81 3.77 -12.58 25.55
N GLN A 82 4.03 -11.43 24.92
CA GLN A 82 4.05 -10.12 25.57
C GLN A 82 3.31 -9.11 24.69
N ILE A 83 2.63 -8.15 25.32
CA ILE A 83 1.81 -7.12 24.66
C ILE A 83 2.21 -5.74 25.21
N GLY A 84 2.13 -4.71 24.37
CA GLY A 84 2.40 -3.32 24.75
C GLY A 84 3.90 -3.03 24.91
N LEU A 85 4.74 -3.73 24.16
CA LEU A 85 6.18 -3.49 24.14
C LEU A 85 6.49 -2.23 23.31
N PRO A 86 7.22 -1.25 23.85
CA PRO A 86 7.56 -0.05 23.11
C PRO A 86 8.59 -0.36 22.02
N TYR A 87 8.45 0.25 20.83
CA TYR A 87 9.47 0.21 19.79
C TYR A 87 10.16 1.56 19.57
N CYS A 88 9.72 2.60 20.26
CA CYS A 88 10.34 3.92 20.24
C CYS A 88 10.30 4.53 21.65
N THR A 89 11.21 5.47 21.94
CA THR A 89 11.33 6.08 23.27
C THR A 89 10.53 7.35 23.42
N LYS A 90 9.97 7.87 22.32
CA LYS A 90 9.18 9.11 22.26
C LYS A 90 7.95 8.89 21.38
N PRO A 91 7.03 8.00 21.79
CA PRO A 91 5.82 7.77 21.01
C PRO A 91 5.02 9.07 20.88
N ALA A 92 4.56 9.39 19.67
CA ALA A 92 3.65 10.50 19.41
C ALA A 92 2.21 10.10 19.75
N ALA A 93 1.86 8.81 19.60
CA ALA A 93 0.55 8.25 19.87
C ALA A 93 0.68 6.84 20.49
N SER A 94 0.74 6.77 21.81
CA SER A 94 1.06 5.56 22.58
C SER A 94 0.13 4.37 22.32
N ASP A 95 -1.12 4.62 21.91
CA ASP A 95 -2.10 3.57 21.63
C ASP A 95 -1.78 2.81 20.32
N TYR A 96 -0.93 3.38 19.47
CA TYR A 96 -0.50 2.82 18.20
C TYR A 96 0.97 2.37 18.23
N GLU A 97 1.84 3.11 18.93
CA GLU A 97 3.28 2.95 18.83
C GLU A 97 3.84 1.94 19.84
N SER A 98 3.31 0.71 19.79
CA SER A 98 3.82 -0.45 20.52
C SER A 98 3.59 -1.74 19.75
N TYR A 99 4.22 -2.82 20.17
CA TYR A 99 4.04 -4.12 19.53
C TYR A 99 3.73 -5.23 20.53
N ALA A 100 3.16 -6.31 20.02
CA ALA A 100 3.03 -7.60 20.70
C ALA A 100 3.93 -8.63 20.01
N ILE A 101 4.40 -9.61 20.80
CA ILE A 101 5.15 -10.76 20.29
C ILE A 101 4.55 -12.04 20.88
N CYS A 102 4.33 -13.04 20.01
CA CYS A 102 3.86 -14.37 20.36
C CYS A 102 4.83 -15.40 19.79
N VAL A 103 5.22 -16.38 20.59
CA VAL A 103 6.23 -17.37 20.23
C VAL A 103 5.78 -18.79 20.60
N PRO A 104 6.07 -19.81 19.78
CA PRO A 104 5.87 -21.21 20.16
C PRO A 104 6.57 -21.53 21.47
N GLY A 105 5.86 -22.17 22.42
CA GLY A 105 6.38 -22.42 23.77
C GLY A 105 7.64 -23.27 23.79
N ALA A 106 7.76 -24.19 22.85
CA ALA A 106 8.95 -25.04 22.71
C ALA A 106 10.28 -24.25 22.55
N TYR A 107 10.24 -22.99 22.12
CA TYR A 107 11.43 -22.18 21.95
C TYR A 107 11.98 -21.57 23.25
N LEU A 108 11.26 -21.74 24.37
CA LEU A 108 11.60 -21.13 25.65
C LEU A 108 11.65 -22.15 26.78
N ASP A 109 12.70 -22.10 27.59
CA ASP A 109 12.76 -22.75 28.91
C ASP A 109 12.32 -21.73 29.96
N ALA A 110 11.17 -22.00 30.63
CA ALA A 110 10.49 -21.03 31.47
C ALA A 110 10.55 -21.37 32.95
N THR A 111 10.65 -20.35 33.81
CA THR A 111 10.52 -20.43 35.25
C THR A 111 9.46 -19.45 35.71
N ALA A 112 8.48 -19.91 36.49
CA ALA A 112 7.40 -19.06 36.99
C ALA A 112 7.93 -18.02 37.98
N ASN A 113 7.52 -16.78 37.83
CA ASN A 113 7.89 -15.66 38.73
C ASN A 113 6.98 -15.56 39.97
N GLY A 114 5.86 -16.27 39.99
CA GLY A 114 4.90 -16.26 41.11
C GLY A 114 3.84 -15.16 41.03
N ASP A 115 3.90 -14.30 40.02
CA ASP A 115 2.94 -13.20 39.72
C ASP A 115 2.08 -13.47 38.47
N GLY A 116 2.13 -14.69 37.93
CA GLY A 116 1.46 -15.07 36.70
C GLY A 116 2.29 -14.85 35.44
N THR A 117 3.54 -14.40 35.60
CA THR A 117 4.51 -14.29 34.50
C THR A 117 5.63 -15.34 34.63
N PHE A 118 6.43 -15.45 33.58
CA PHE A 118 7.54 -16.38 33.49
C PHE A 118 8.82 -15.67 33.06
N SER A 119 9.91 -15.99 33.69
CA SER A 119 11.26 -15.68 33.23
C SER A 119 11.69 -16.80 32.25
N CYS A 120 12.07 -16.43 31.06
CA CYS A 120 12.38 -17.36 29.98
C CYS A 120 13.82 -17.21 29.49
N THR A 121 14.40 -18.34 29.07
CA THR A 121 15.66 -18.39 28.33
C THR A 121 15.44 -19.19 27.02
N LEU A 122 16.25 -18.92 26.00
CA LEU A 122 16.10 -19.61 24.72
C LEU A 122 16.41 -21.12 24.85
N ASN A 123 15.48 -21.96 24.35
CA ASN A 123 15.70 -23.39 24.21
C ASN A 123 16.29 -23.67 22.81
N GLU A 124 17.60 -23.82 22.75
CA GLU A 124 18.33 -24.04 21.49
C GLU A 124 18.12 -25.45 20.89
N LYS A 125 17.50 -26.38 21.63
CA LYS A 125 17.40 -27.79 21.26
C LYS A 125 16.04 -28.17 20.67
N ALA A 126 15.02 -27.41 21.02
CA ALA A 126 13.67 -27.68 20.55
C ALA A 126 13.46 -27.11 19.14
N SER A 127 12.50 -27.73 18.44
CA SER A 127 12.08 -27.25 17.11
C SER A 127 10.58 -27.43 16.93
N VAL A 128 9.97 -26.50 16.15
CA VAL A 128 8.58 -26.57 15.70
C VAL A 128 8.59 -26.43 14.18
N ALA A 129 7.92 -27.35 13.48
CA ALA A 129 7.85 -27.40 12.02
C ALA A 129 9.22 -27.26 11.31
N GLY A 130 10.31 -27.73 11.93
CA GLY A 130 11.67 -27.67 11.39
C GLY A 130 12.47 -26.44 11.79
N TYR A 131 11.88 -25.44 12.42
CA TYR A 131 12.56 -24.25 12.92
C TYR A 131 12.95 -24.38 14.39
N THR A 132 14.03 -23.74 14.76
CA THR A 132 14.50 -23.58 16.15
C THR A 132 14.31 -22.16 16.63
N ALA A 133 14.52 -21.92 17.92
CA ALA A 133 14.53 -20.55 18.49
C ALA A 133 15.47 -19.58 17.72
N ALA A 134 16.56 -20.08 17.13
CA ALA A 134 17.52 -19.25 16.39
C ALA A 134 17.16 -19.06 14.91
N THR A 135 16.33 -19.93 14.32
CA THR A 135 16.08 -19.96 12.87
C THR A 135 14.67 -19.63 12.47
N ALA A 136 13.72 -19.57 13.42
CA ALA A 136 12.33 -19.30 13.15
C ALA A 136 12.14 -17.93 12.44
N PRO A 137 11.35 -17.88 11.35
CA PRO A 137 10.97 -16.61 10.74
C PRO A 137 10.13 -15.77 11.69
N VAL A 138 10.25 -14.44 11.57
CA VAL A 138 9.38 -13.46 12.23
C VAL A 138 8.40 -12.94 11.21
N VAL A 139 7.10 -13.05 11.46
CA VAL A 139 6.05 -12.57 10.57
C VAL A 139 5.36 -11.35 11.18
N MET A 140 5.16 -10.31 10.35
CA MET A 140 4.65 -9.02 10.79
C MET A 140 3.52 -8.55 9.87
N PRO A 141 2.24 -8.82 10.22
CA PRO A 141 1.09 -8.36 9.44
C PRO A 141 0.88 -6.86 9.53
N ILE A 142 0.45 -6.26 8.43
CA ILE A 142 0.16 -4.83 8.27
C ILE A 142 -1.28 -4.71 7.79
N ASN A 143 -2.19 -4.38 8.73
CA ASN A 143 -3.65 -4.34 8.52
C ASN A 143 -4.15 -2.89 8.45
N THR A 144 -3.62 -2.10 7.54
CA THR A 144 -3.89 -0.66 7.40
C THR A 144 -4.76 -0.38 6.17
N ALA A 145 -5.98 -0.94 6.15
CA ALA A 145 -6.92 -0.73 5.05
C ALA A 145 -7.15 0.77 4.79
N GLY A 146 -7.05 1.18 3.52
CA GLY A 146 -7.10 2.60 3.14
C GLY A 146 -6.08 3.46 3.86
N TYR A 147 -4.93 2.91 4.27
CA TYR A 147 -3.85 3.57 5.04
C TYR A 147 -4.28 4.06 6.43
N SER A 148 -5.36 3.53 6.99
CA SER A 148 -5.76 3.85 8.37
C SER A 148 -4.72 3.35 9.37
N ALA A 149 -4.73 3.92 10.59
CA ALA A 149 -3.87 3.45 11.65
C ALA A 149 -4.18 1.99 12.04
N GLN A 150 -3.15 1.25 12.42
CA GLN A 150 -3.26 -0.06 13.04
C GLN A 150 -3.07 0.09 14.55
N GLU A 151 -4.14 -0.09 15.34
CA GLU A 151 -4.02 -0.05 16.79
C GLU A 151 -3.11 -1.18 17.29
N ALA A 152 -2.35 -0.89 18.33
CA ALA A 152 -1.54 -1.91 18.97
C ALA A 152 -2.42 -2.98 19.62
N MET A 153 -1.95 -4.23 19.65
CA MET A 153 -2.68 -5.33 20.27
C MET A 153 -2.85 -5.09 21.77
N THR A 154 -4.09 -5.15 22.27
CA THR A 154 -4.43 -4.98 23.69
C THR A 154 -4.79 -6.30 24.39
N ALA A 155 -5.10 -7.34 23.61
CA ALA A 155 -5.45 -8.67 24.12
C ALA A 155 -4.86 -9.76 23.22
N TYR A 156 -4.45 -10.86 23.85
CA TYR A 156 -4.00 -12.06 23.16
C TYR A 156 -5.20 -12.92 22.70
N SER A 157 -5.09 -13.47 21.49
CA SER A 157 -6.03 -14.46 20.96
C SER A 157 -5.29 -15.50 20.13
N TYR A 158 -5.31 -16.76 20.55
CA TYR A 158 -4.65 -17.84 19.82
C TYR A 158 -5.24 -18.04 18.42
N SER A 159 -6.57 -18.02 18.31
CA SER A 159 -7.24 -18.30 17.04
C SER A 159 -6.84 -17.36 15.88
N SER A 160 -6.34 -16.17 16.19
CA SER A 160 -5.88 -15.22 15.15
C SER A 160 -4.44 -15.45 14.70
N ILE A 161 -3.68 -16.30 15.41
CA ILE A 161 -2.25 -16.53 15.16
C ILE A 161 -1.88 -18.00 15.00
N ALA A 162 -2.85 -18.91 15.17
CA ALA A 162 -2.63 -20.36 15.28
C ALA A 162 -1.79 -20.90 14.12
N ASP A 163 -2.16 -20.58 12.88
CA ASP A 163 -1.48 -21.08 11.68
C ASP A 163 0.02 -20.71 11.65
N TYR A 164 0.36 -19.49 12.09
CA TYR A 164 1.75 -19.03 12.13
C TYR A 164 2.54 -19.73 13.26
N ILE A 165 1.93 -19.88 14.43
CA ILE A 165 2.55 -20.57 15.58
C ILE A 165 2.78 -22.05 15.27
N GLU A 166 1.79 -22.71 14.67
CA GLU A 166 1.89 -24.13 14.25
C GLU A 166 2.93 -24.33 13.15
N ALA A 167 3.11 -23.34 12.26
CA ALA A 167 4.20 -23.32 11.29
C ALA A 167 5.58 -23.05 11.91
N GLY A 168 5.66 -22.82 13.23
CA GLY A 168 6.91 -22.56 13.95
C GLY A 168 7.42 -21.10 13.80
N PHE A 169 6.58 -20.17 13.38
CA PHE A 169 6.95 -18.78 13.21
C PHE A 169 6.80 -17.99 14.51
N VAL A 170 7.57 -16.94 14.64
CA VAL A 170 7.37 -15.90 15.65
C VAL A 170 6.44 -14.85 15.07
N TYR A 171 5.33 -14.58 15.76
CA TYR A 171 4.33 -13.61 15.32
C TYR A 171 4.53 -12.29 16.05
N VAL A 172 4.70 -11.20 15.29
CA VAL A 172 4.85 -9.84 15.81
C VAL A 172 3.74 -8.97 15.24
N PHE A 173 2.95 -8.35 16.12
CA PHE A 173 1.93 -7.39 15.72
C PHE A 173 2.36 -6.00 16.17
N ALA A 174 2.84 -5.19 15.24
CA ALA A 174 3.25 -3.82 15.51
C ALA A 174 2.11 -2.86 15.17
N GLY A 175 1.62 -2.12 16.15
CA GLY A 175 0.75 -0.99 15.89
C GLY A 175 1.49 0.10 15.11
N CYS A 176 0.79 0.90 14.33
CA CYS A 176 1.38 2.01 13.60
C CYS A 176 0.35 3.10 13.31
N ARG A 177 0.81 4.33 13.20
CA ARG A 177 -0.01 5.47 12.81
C ARG A 177 -0.48 5.34 11.35
N GLY A 178 -1.56 6.05 10.99
CA GLY A 178 -2.14 6.05 9.65
C GLY A 178 -2.76 7.39 9.30
N ARG A 179 -3.45 7.42 8.16
CA ARG A 179 -4.18 8.62 7.71
C ARG A 179 -5.19 9.13 8.75
N ASN A 180 -5.75 10.30 8.52
CA ASN A 180 -6.75 10.99 9.37
C ASN A 180 -6.18 11.41 10.72
N ASN A 181 -4.90 11.69 10.78
CA ASN A 181 -4.20 12.17 11.98
C ASN A 181 -4.73 11.52 13.26
N VAL A 182 -3.87 10.94 14.05
CA VAL A 182 -4.26 10.27 15.30
C VAL A 182 -4.88 11.29 16.25
N THR A 183 -6.12 11.05 16.68
CA THR A 183 -6.86 11.94 17.59
C THR A 183 -7.14 11.26 18.93
N ASP A 184 -7.27 12.06 20.00
CA ASP A 184 -7.82 11.60 21.26
C ASP A 184 -9.35 11.45 21.20
N GLY A 185 -9.96 10.89 22.24
CA GLY A 185 -11.42 10.70 22.32
C GLY A 185 -12.25 12.00 22.27
N SER A 186 -11.62 13.18 22.32
CA SER A 186 -12.28 14.48 22.14
C SER A 186 -12.17 14.99 20.69
N GLY A 187 -11.47 14.28 19.79
CA GLY A 187 -11.20 14.69 18.42
C GLY A 187 -10.01 15.66 18.28
N LYS A 188 -9.22 15.84 19.34
CA LYS A 188 -8.00 16.65 19.28
C LYS A 188 -6.88 15.83 18.64
N PHE A 189 -6.20 16.39 17.63
CA PHE A 189 -5.02 15.76 17.05
C PHE A 189 -3.90 15.56 18.08
N LEU A 190 -3.40 14.34 18.16
CA LEU A 190 -2.25 13.96 18.98
C LEU A 190 -0.98 13.98 18.15
N ALA A 191 -1.05 13.47 16.93
CA ALA A 191 0.05 13.44 15.98
C ALA A 191 -0.47 13.25 14.56
N SER A 192 0.26 13.71 13.56
CA SER A 192 0.03 13.31 12.19
C SER A 192 0.32 11.82 12.02
N GLY A 193 -0.60 11.11 11.39
CA GLY A 193 -0.42 9.72 10.96
C GLY A 193 -0.22 9.58 9.45
N GLY A 194 -0.14 10.69 8.69
CA GLY A 194 0.07 10.70 7.25
C GLY A 194 1.40 10.10 6.81
N ALA A 195 1.57 9.93 5.50
CA ALA A 195 2.85 9.44 4.96
C ALA A 195 4.02 10.38 5.36
N PRO A 196 5.18 9.83 5.76
CA PRO A 196 5.54 8.40 5.80
C PRO A 196 5.46 7.77 7.22
N TRP A 197 4.68 8.35 8.16
CA TRP A 197 4.72 7.98 9.58
C TRP A 197 4.37 6.52 9.86
N GLY A 198 3.36 5.95 9.20
CA GLY A 198 3.01 4.54 9.41
C GLY A 198 4.17 3.59 9.11
N VAL A 199 4.89 3.82 8.00
CA VAL A 199 6.08 3.03 7.65
C VAL A 199 7.25 3.33 8.59
N THR A 200 7.38 4.58 9.08
CA THR A 200 8.38 4.94 10.10
C THR A 200 8.20 4.10 11.37
N ASP A 201 6.96 3.96 11.82
CA ASP A 201 6.60 3.17 13.00
C ASP A 201 6.95 1.69 12.81
N LEU A 202 6.61 1.11 11.65
CA LEU A 202 6.98 -0.28 11.30
C LEU A 202 8.50 -0.48 11.25
N LYS A 203 9.25 0.48 10.70
CA LYS A 203 10.74 0.46 10.68
C LYS A 203 11.31 0.53 12.10
N ALA A 204 10.72 1.34 12.97
CA ALA A 204 11.10 1.41 14.37
C ALA A 204 10.86 0.07 15.10
N ALA A 205 9.74 -0.60 14.80
CA ALA A 205 9.46 -1.94 15.32
C ALA A 205 10.51 -2.98 14.87
N VAL A 206 10.91 -2.97 13.60
CA VAL A 206 12.00 -3.85 13.10
C VAL A 206 13.30 -3.59 13.85
N ARG A 207 13.67 -2.31 14.06
CA ARG A 207 14.87 -1.95 14.83
C ARG A 207 14.78 -2.39 16.30
N ALA A 208 13.61 -2.26 16.93
CA ALA A 208 13.40 -2.72 18.31
C ALA A 208 13.52 -4.25 18.44
N LEU A 209 13.02 -5.02 17.47
CA LEU A 209 13.24 -6.47 17.42
C LEU A 209 14.73 -6.81 17.34
N ARG A 210 15.49 -6.13 16.48
CA ARG A 210 16.94 -6.32 16.35
C ARG A 210 17.73 -5.89 17.57
N TYR A 211 17.29 -4.84 18.25
CA TYR A 211 17.87 -4.43 19.54
C TYR A 211 17.76 -5.54 20.59
N ASN A 212 16.69 -6.32 20.56
CA ASN A 212 16.41 -7.42 21.47
C ASN A 212 16.79 -8.82 20.94
N ALA A 213 17.43 -8.93 19.79
CA ALA A 213 17.68 -10.20 19.10
C ALA A 213 18.36 -11.27 19.96
N ALA A 214 19.23 -10.88 20.91
CA ALA A 214 19.92 -11.81 21.80
C ALA A 214 19.01 -12.50 22.84
N SER A 215 17.84 -11.94 23.11
CA SER A 215 16.88 -12.43 24.12
C SER A 215 15.56 -12.93 23.54
N LEU A 216 15.35 -12.77 22.22
CA LEU A 216 14.13 -13.18 21.53
C LEU A 216 14.32 -14.48 20.76
N PRO A 217 13.33 -15.42 20.79
CA PRO A 217 13.27 -16.44 19.77
C PRO A 217 12.93 -15.81 18.41
N GLY A 218 13.39 -16.44 17.35
CA GLY A 218 13.25 -15.99 15.99
C GLY A 218 14.50 -15.30 15.44
N SER A 219 14.72 -15.45 14.16
CA SER A 219 15.80 -14.79 13.44
C SER A 219 15.36 -13.40 12.98
N THR A 220 15.96 -12.35 13.53
CA THR A 220 15.70 -10.96 13.09
C THR A 220 16.26 -10.66 11.70
N ASP A 221 17.01 -11.59 11.09
CA ASP A 221 17.39 -11.55 9.68
C ASP A 221 16.31 -12.15 8.76
N ARG A 222 15.27 -12.80 9.34
CA ARG A 222 14.18 -13.47 8.64
C ARG A 222 12.83 -12.82 9.00
N ILE A 223 12.76 -11.49 8.90
CA ILE A 223 11.51 -10.73 9.11
C ILE A 223 10.76 -10.65 7.79
N PHE A 224 9.51 -11.09 7.77
CA PHE A 224 8.61 -11.06 6.62
C PHE A 224 7.38 -10.22 6.96
N SER A 225 7.10 -9.19 6.16
CA SER A 225 5.85 -8.43 6.26
C SER A 225 4.80 -9.00 5.31
N LEU A 226 3.53 -8.80 5.66
CA LEU A 226 2.40 -9.14 4.79
C LEU A 226 1.30 -8.11 4.97
N GLY A 227 0.60 -7.78 3.87
CA GLY A 227 -0.51 -6.83 3.93
C GLY A 227 -1.35 -6.82 2.66
N HIS A 228 -2.57 -6.30 2.80
CA HIS A 228 -3.52 -6.14 1.72
C HIS A 228 -3.89 -4.66 1.55
N SER A 229 -4.15 -4.21 0.31
CA SER A 229 -4.60 -2.83 0.02
C SER A 229 -3.58 -1.78 0.52
N GLY A 230 -3.99 -0.83 1.35
CA GLY A 230 -3.09 0.11 2.04
C GLY A 230 -2.01 -0.59 2.88
N GLY A 231 -2.34 -1.73 3.53
CA GLY A 231 -1.37 -2.58 4.21
C GLY A 231 -0.39 -3.25 3.26
N GLY A 232 -0.87 -3.67 2.09
CA GLY A 232 -0.02 -4.17 1.00
C GLY A 232 0.94 -3.10 0.48
N ALA A 233 0.46 -1.86 0.36
CA ALA A 233 1.29 -0.72 0.00
C ALA A 233 2.38 -0.46 1.05
N GLN A 234 2.02 -0.44 2.34
CA GLN A 234 2.99 -0.24 3.42
C GLN A 234 3.97 -1.41 3.53
N SER A 235 3.53 -2.66 3.28
CA SER A 235 4.42 -3.82 3.17
C SER A 235 5.42 -3.63 2.02
N ALA A 236 4.97 -3.16 0.85
CA ALA A 236 5.83 -2.88 -0.29
C ALA A 236 6.85 -1.77 0.01
N VAL A 237 6.41 -0.66 0.63
CA VAL A 237 7.31 0.44 1.02
C VAL A 237 8.32 -0.01 2.07
N LEU A 238 7.90 -0.71 3.13
CA LEU A 238 8.80 -1.29 4.13
C LEU A 238 9.83 -2.21 3.48
N GLY A 239 9.37 -3.06 2.53
CA GLY A 239 10.22 -3.99 1.80
C GLY A 239 11.28 -3.32 0.94
N VAL A 240 10.96 -2.21 0.25
CA VAL A 240 11.94 -1.52 -0.62
C VAL A 240 12.82 -0.53 0.13
N ALA A 241 12.30 0.12 1.19
CA ALA A 241 12.93 1.28 1.83
C ALA A 241 13.90 0.92 2.97
N GLY A 242 14.38 -0.32 3.06
CA GLY A 242 15.34 -0.73 4.10
C GLY A 242 16.54 0.20 4.15
N ASP A 243 16.86 0.69 5.34
CA ASP A 243 17.99 1.59 5.63
C ASP A 243 17.99 2.90 4.81
N ALA A 244 16.84 3.31 4.28
CA ALA A 244 16.73 4.52 3.47
C ALA A 244 16.95 5.79 4.32
N GLU A 245 17.90 6.65 3.89
CA GLU A 245 18.28 7.88 4.61
C GLU A 245 17.10 8.84 4.81
N GLY A 246 16.15 8.89 3.86
CA GLY A 246 14.96 9.74 3.95
C GLY A 246 14.07 9.50 5.17
N TYR A 247 14.21 8.35 5.84
CA TYR A 247 13.53 8.04 7.09
C TYR A 247 14.29 8.46 8.36
N SER A 248 15.56 8.89 8.25
CA SER A 248 16.41 9.11 9.42
C SER A 248 15.87 10.16 10.39
N ASP A 249 15.38 11.30 9.86
CA ASP A 249 14.80 12.37 10.70
C ASP A 249 13.51 11.91 11.39
N TYR A 250 12.67 11.14 10.67
CA TYR A 250 11.42 10.58 11.19
C TYR A 250 11.70 9.60 12.34
N LEU A 251 12.60 8.63 12.12
CA LEU A 251 13.00 7.65 13.13
C LEU A 251 13.64 8.31 14.36
N ALA A 252 14.48 9.34 14.15
CA ALA A 252 15.09 10.09 15.23
C ALA A 252 14.06 10.86 16.07
N SER A 253 13.04 11.43 15.43
CA SER A 253 12.00 12.22 16.12
C SER A 253 11.19 11.40 17.12
N ILE A 254 10.88 10.13 16.78
CA ILE A 254 10.18 9.20 17.69
C ILE A 254 11.13 8.46 18.64
N GLY A 255 12.43 8.66 18.52
CA GLY A 255 13.41 7.97 19.36
C GLY A 255 13.50 6.47 19.08
N ALA A 256 13.46 6.06 17.82
CA ALA A 256 13.71 4.70 17.40
C ALA A 256 15.16 4.27 17.71
N ALA A 257 15.40 2.99 17.98
CA ALA A 257 16.75 2.48 18.22
C ALA A 257 17.64 2.67 16.98
N THR A 258 18.84 3.20 17.19
CA THR A 258 19.84 3.41 16.13
C THR A 258 20.99 2.44 16.18
N GLU A 259 21.30 1.92 17.38
CA GLU A 259 22.40 1.01 17.67
C GLU A 259 21.94 -0.08 18.63
N ASP A 260 22.57 -1.25 18.54
CA ASP A 260 22.42 -2.31 19.54
C ASP A 260 23.20 -1.99 20.85
N ALA A 261 23.11 -2.88 21.83
CA ALA A 261 23.81 -2.71 23.10
C ALA A 261 25.35 -2.70 22.97
N ALA A 262 25.90 -3.22 21.88
CA ALA A 262 27.32 -3.22 21.58
C ALA A 262 27.76 -1.98 20.75
N GLY A 263 26.82 -1.14 20.32
CA GLY A 263 27.08 0.06 19.53
C GLY A 263 27.13 -0.19 18.02
N ASN A 264 26.66 -1.34 17.55
CA ASN A 264 26.51 -1.59 16.11
C ASN A 264 25.23 -0.93 15.58
N ALA A 265 25.29 -0.34 14.39
CA ALA A 265 24.13 0.25 13.74
C ALA A 265 23.03 -0.79 13.48
N LEU A 266 21.79 -0.46 13.82
CA LEU A 266 20.61 -1.30 13.57
C LEU A 266 20.02 -0.98 12.20
N SER A 267 19.84 -2.01 11.38
CA SER A 267 19.12 -1.95 10.10
C SER A 267 17.62 -2.10 10.32
N ASP A 268 16.81 -1.51 9.43
CA ASP A 268 15.37 -1.77 9.34
C ASP A 268 14.97 -2.50 8.04
N ALA A 269 15.94 -2.97 7.26
CA ALA A 269 15.69 -3.82 6.11
C ALA A 269 15.11 -5.17 6.54
N ILE A 270 14.12 -5.68 5.82
CA ILE A 270 13.47 -6.97 6.10
C ILE A 270 13.87 -8.04 5.07
N ALA A 271 13.56 -9.30 5.34
CA ALA A 271 13.91 -10.42 4.46
C ALA A 271 12.95 -10.57 3.29
N GLY A 272 11.66 -10.38 3.51
CA GLY A 272 10.66 -10.52 2.46
C GLY A 272 9.40 -9.70 2.70
N SER A 273 8.70 -9.39 1.60
CA SER A 273 7.47 -8.62 1.59
C SER A 273 6.41 -9.33 0.75
N MET A 274 5.27 -9.62 1.38
CA MET A 274 4.06 -10.11 0.74
C MET A 274 3.05 -8.98 0.59
N CYS A 275 2.53 -8.79 -0.62
CA CYS A 275 1.63 -7.70 -0.95
C CYS A 275 0.43 -8.24 -1.73
N TRP A 276 -0.77 -8.16 -1.15
CA TRP A 276 -2.02 -8.38 -1.88
C TRP A 276 -2.61 -7.04 -2.31
N CYS A 277 -2.91 -6.90 -3.60
CA CYS A 277 -3.50 -5.70 -4.19
C CYS A 277 -2.85 -4.40 -3.68
N PRO A 278 -1.51 -4.24 -3.71
CA PRO A 278 -0.84 -3.10 -3.12
C PRO A 278 -1.12 -1.83 -3.92
N ILE A 279 -1.68 -0.82 -3.27
CA ILE A 279 -1.90 0.50 -3.89
C ILE A 279 -0.66 1.35 -3.64
N THR A 280 0.27 1.35 -4.60
CA THR A 280 1.56 2.03 -4.51
C THR A 280 1.74 3.07 -5.62
N ASN A 281 2.91 3.72 -5.66
CA ASN A 281 3.25 4.73 -6.67
C ASN A 281 2.22 5.86 -6.76
N LEU A 282 1.76 6.34 -5.60
CA LEU A 282 0.69 7.34 -5.49
C LEU A 282 0.99 8.62 -6.26
N SER A 283 2.27 8.93 -6.44
CA SER A 283 2.74 10.05 -7.26
C SER A 283 2.31 10.00 -8.74
N ASN A 284 1.89 8.83 -9.22
CA ASN A 284 1.48 8.62 -10.62
C ASN A 284 0.29 7.63 -10.71
N ALA A 285 -0.36 7.35 -9.59
CA ALA A 285 -1.45 6.38 -9.56
C ALA A 285 -2.70 6.86 -10.29
N SER A 286 -2.99 8.17 -10.24
CA SER A 286 -4.11 8.77 -10.97
C SER A 286 -3.90 8.68 -12.48
N GLU A 287 -2.70 8.96 -12.98
CA GLU A 287 -2.32 8.83 -14.39
C GLU A 287 -2.38 7.37 -14.86
N ALA A 288 -1.87 6.45 -14.04
CA ALA A 288 -1.97 5.01 -14.30
C ALA A 288 -3.42 4.56 -14.45
N TYR A 289 -4.29 5.06 -13.57
CA TYR A 289 -5.71 4.76 -13.54
C TYR A 289 -6.40 5.22 -14.82
N GLU A 290 -6.13 6.45 -15.26
CA GLU A 290 -6.72 6.99 -16.47
C GLU A 290 -6.19 6.28 -17.71
N TRP A 291 -4.91 5.94 -17.78
CA TRP A 291 -4.38 5.17 -18.90
C TRP A 291 -4.94 3.75 -18.99
N ASN A 292 -5.02 3.05 -17.84
CA ASN A 292 -5.41 1.64 -17.83
C ASN A 292 -6.92 1.43 -18.02
N MET A 293 -7.74 2.32 -17.46
CA MET A 293 -9.20 2.16 -17.39
C MET A 293 -9.96 3.42 -17.81
N GLY A 294 -9.61 4.58 -17.25
CA GLY A 294 -10.39 5.80 -17.35
C GLY A 294 -10.61 6.28 -18.75
N GLN A 295 -9.59 6.23 -19.62
CA GLN A 295 -9.69 6.67 -21.00
C GLN A 295 -10.74 5.93 -21.85
N PHE A 296 -11.18 4.74 -21.41
CA PHE A 296 -12.18 3.92 -22.09
C PHE A 296 -13.61 4.14 -21.55
N ALA A 297 -13.77 4.89 -20.45
CA ALA A 297 -15.07 5.26 -19.90
C ALA A 297 -15.58 6.55 -20.52
N THR A 298 -16.92 6.65 -20.70
CA THR A 298 -17.58 7.77 -21.37
C THR A 298 -18.71 8.38 -20.55
N THR A 299 -18.82 8.00 -19.29
CA THR A 299 -19.90 8.43 -18.37
C THR A 299 -19.30 9.05 -17.09
N GLY A 300 -20.14 9.61 -16.24
CA GLY A 300 -19.72 10.23 -14.99
C GLY A 300 -18.79 11.42 -15.25
N THR A 301 -17.70 11.49 -14.51
CA THR A 301 -16.68 12.55 -14.67
C THR A 301 -15.93 12.49 -16.00
N ARG A 302 -16.04 11.37 -16.76
CA ARG A 302 -15.45 11.20 -18.10
C ARG A 302 -16.46 11.43 -19.23
N ALA A 303 -17.62 12.05 -18.91
CA ALA A 303 -18.63 12.39 -19.91
C ALA A 303 -18.09 13.41 -20.92
N SER A 304 -18.49 13.25 -22.18
CA SER A 304 -17.98 14.08 -23.28
C SER A 304 -18.30 15.57 -23.09
N GLY A 305 -17.31 16.42 -23.35
CA GLY A 305 -17.40 17.88 -23.26
C GLY A 305 -17.12 18.44 -21.85
N THR A 306 -16.81 17.60 -20.85
CA THR A 306 -16.34 18.04 -19.53
C THR A 306 -14.84 18.31 -19.54
N PHE A 307 -14.37 19.20 -18.64
CA PHE A 307 -12.92 19.39 -18.50
C PHE A 307 -12.24 18.13 -17.93
N THR A 308 -12.96 17.35 -17.14
CA THR A 308 -12.47 16.10 -16.58
C THR A 308 -12.27 15.01 -17.63
N GLU A 309 -13.06 14.98 -18.72
CA GLU A 309 -12.75 14.14 -19.88
C GLU A 309 -11.41 14.52 -20.52
N ALA A 310 -11.17 15.81 -20.70
CA ALA A 310 -9.91 16.30 -21.25
C ALA A 310 -8.73 16.00 -20.31
N LEU A 311 -8.90 16.28 -19.02
CA LEU A 311 -7.92 15.98 -17.97
C LEU A 311 -7.58 14.48 -17.93
N SER A 312 -8.58 13.58 -18.02
CA SER A 312 -8.36 12.13 -18.06
C SER A 312 -7.42 11.72 -19.21
N LYS A 313 -7.60 12.31 -20.40
CA LYS A 313 -6.73 12.04 -21.55
C LYS A 313 -5.32 12.59 -21.36
N ASP A 314 -5.20 13.80 -20.80
CA ASP A 314 -3.91 14.43 -20.52
C ASP A 314 -3.14 13.62 -19.44
N MET A 315 -3.84 13.09 -18.44
CA MET A 315 -3.27 12.17 -17.44
C MET A 315 -2.81 10.85 -18.06
N ALA A 316 -3.59 10.25 -18.94
CA ALA A 316 -3.18 9.05 -19.67
C ALA A 316 -1.95 9.28 -20.55
N GLU A 317 -1.81 10.48 -21.17
CA GLU A 317 -0.59 10.87 -21.89
C GLU A 317 0.60 11.07 -20.97
N ALA A 318 0.40 11.68 -19.80
CA ALA A 318 1.42 11.82 -18.77
C ALA A 318 1.91 10.46 -18.25
N TRP A 319 1.00 9.50 -18.05
CA TRP A 319 1.38 8.13 -17.72
C TRP A 319 2.30 7.49 -18.76
N ALA A 320 1.99 7.64 -20.06
CA ALA A 320 2.84 7.11 -21.11
C ALA A 320 4.24 7.72 -21.09
N ALA A 321 4.36 9.01 -20.82
CA ALA A 321 5.65 9.68 -20.66
C ALA A 321 6.42 9.14 -19.45
N TYR A 322 5.74 8.94 -18.32
CA TYR A 322 6.32 8.38 -17.10
C TYR A 322 6.85 6.96 -17.33
N VAL A 323 6.04 6.04 -17.87
CA VAL A 323 6.44 4.65 -18.16
C VAL A 323 7.66 4.60 -19.09
N ASN A 324 7.64 5.41 -20.15
CA ASN A 324 8.75 5.47 -21.12
C ASN A 324 10.04 5.99 -20.48
N GLY A 325 9.93 6.79 -19.41
CA GLY A 325 11.06 7.30 -18.61
C GLY A 325 11.63 6.29 -17.62
N LEU A 326 10.85 5.32 -17.15
CA LEU A 326 11.30 4.32 -16.17
C LEU A 326 12.36 3.36 -16.71
N GLY A 327 12.38 3.12 -18.03
CA GLY A 327 13.32 2.19 -18.67
C GLY A 327 13.06 0.73 -18.32
N LEU A 328 11.81 0.35 -18.09
CA LEU A 328 11.40 -1.01 -17.78
C LEU A 328 11.80 -1.99 -18.89
N VAL A 329 12.09 -3.21 -18.51
CA VAL A 329 12.41 -4.31 -19.42
C VAL A 329 11.55 -5.53 -19.11
N GLY A 330 11.12 -6.25 -20.12
CA GLY A 330 10.45 -7.55 -19.99
C GLY A 330 11.44 -8.65 -19.54
N GLU A 331 10.91 -9.83 -19.25
CA GLU A 331 11.72 -10.98 -18.80
C GLU A 331 12.71 -11.47 -19.88
N ASP A 332 12.40 -11.24 -21.13
CA ASP A 332 13.25 -11.53 -22.30
C ASP A 332 14.32 -10.45 -22.56
N GLY A 333 14.35 -9.38 -21.75
CA GLY A 333 15.23 -8.23 -21.91
C GLY A 333 14.73 -7.18 -22.92
N THR A 334 13.53 -7.34 -23.48
CA THR A 334 12.93 -6.35 -24.39
C THR A 334 12.62 -5.06 -23.61
N LYS A 335 13.05 -3.91 -24.14
CA LYS A 335 12.68 -2.61 -23.58
C LYS A 335 11.19 -2.37 -23.77
N LEU A 336 10.51 -2.07 -22.68
CA LEU A 336 9.08 -1.78 -22.66
C LEU A 336 8.84 -0.28 -22.86
N ALA A 337 8.00 0.05 -23.85
CA ALA A 337 7.65 1.43 -24.16
C ALA A 337 6.21 1.52 -24.70
N LEU A 338 5.55 2.63 -24.40
CA LEU A 338 4.25 3.00 -24.95
C LEU A 338 4.43 3.85 -26.21
N GLU A 339 3.61 3.60 -27.22
CA GLU A 339 3.59 4.32 -28.49
C GLU A 339 2.20 4.91 -28.76
N LYS A 340 2.17 5.99 -29.56
CA LYS A 340 0.91 6.61 -30.00
C LYS A 340 0.12 5.63 -30.86
N SER A 341 -1.19 5.59 -30.64
CA SER A 341 -2.12 4.77 -31.40
C SER A 341 -3.31 5.58 -31.89
N SER A 342 -4.09 5.01 -32.81
CA SER A 342 -5.36 5.57 -33.29
C SER A 342 -6.55 5.17 -32.40
N GLU A 343 -6.41 4.20 -31.53
CA GLU A 343 -7.48 3.54 -30.77
C GLU A 343 -7.52 3.94 -29.29
N GLY A 344 -6.87 5.02 -28.92
CA GLY A 344 -6.81 5.51 -27.56
C GLY A 344 -5.49 6.24 -27.29
N VAL A 345 -5.30 6.66 -26.06
CA VAL A 345 -4.12 7.39 -25.66
C VAL A 345 -2.98 6.40 -25.41
N TYR A 346 -2.02 6.31 -26.34
CA TYR A 346 -0.84 5.45 -26.24
C TYR A 346 -1.17 3.95 -26.04
N CYS A 347 -2.15 3.44 -26.82
CA CYS A 347 -2.54 2.02 -26.78
C CYS A 347 -1.79 1.18 -27.84
N ALA A 348 -0.47 1.32 -27.88
CA ALA A 348 0.44 0.57 -28.74
C ALA A 348 1.84 0.50 -28.12
N GLY A 349 2.71 -0.33 -28.70
CA GLY A 349 4.09 -0.50 -28.26
C GLY A 349 4.31 -1.68 -27.33
N THR A 350 5.57 -2.01 -27.07
CA THR A 350 5.98 -3.20 -26.33
C THR A 350 5.46 -3.26 -24.89
N TYR A 351 5.24 -2.11 -24.24
CA TYR A 351 4.61 -2.09 -22.91
C TYR A 351 3.12 -2.43 -23.00
N TYR A 352 2.40 -1.88 -23.99
CA TYR A 352 0.99 -2.21 -24.20
C TYR A 352 0.80 -3.72 -24.44
N ASP A 353 1.61 -4.28 -25.36
CA ASP A 353 1.58 -5.70 -25.67
C ASP A 353 1.89 -6.55 -24.42
N TYR A 354 2.84 -6.13 -23.60
CA TYR A 354 3.16 -6.80 -22.33
C TYR A 354 1.97 -6.82 -21.35
N ILE A 355 1.21 -5.72 -21.24
CA ILE A 355 0.02 -5.68 -20.37
C ILE A 355 -1.09 -6.56 -20.95
N VAL A 356 -1.25 -6.64 -22.27
CA VAL A 356 -2.15 -7.59 -22.91
C VAL A 356 -1.77 -9.02 -22.55
N ASP A 357 -0.50 -9.39 -22.66
CA ASP A 357 0.01 -10.71 -22.30
C ASP A 357 -0.23 -11.04 -20.80
N VAL A 358 -0.12 -10.06 -19.90
CA VAL A 358 -0.44 -10.24 -18.46
C VAL A 358 -1.92 -10.57 -18.28
N VAL A 359 -2.83 -9.88 -18.98
CA VAL A 359 -4.27 -10.14 -18.90
C VAL A 359 -4.61 -11.51 -19.49
N GLU A 360 -4.05 -11.87 -20.66
CA GLU A 360 -4.21 -13.20 -21.27
C GLU A 360 -3.67 -14.30 -20.35
N GLY A 361 -2.48 -14.09 -19.77
CA GLY A 361 -1.87 -15.02 -18.83
C GLY A 361 -2.76 -15.30 -17.63
N SER A 362 -3.35 -14.25 -17.04
CA SER A 362 -4.28 -14.37 -15.92
C SER A 362 -5.52 -15.20 -16.26
N LEU A 363 -6.12 -14.96 -17.45
CA LEU A 363 -7.26 -15.75 -17.92
C LEU A 363 -6.86 -17.21 -18.18
N ASN A 364 -5.71 -17.47 -18.80
CA ASN A 364 -5.23 -18.80 -19.10
C ASN A 364 -4.86 -19.59 -17.83
N ASP A 365 -4.30 -18.96 -16.82
CA ASP A 365 -4.06 -19.57 -15.53
C ASP A 365 -5.37 -19.96 -14.84
N PHE A 366 -6.39 -19.11 -14.88
CA PHE A 366 -7.72 -19.43 -14.39
C PHE A 366 -8.32 -20.64 -15.13
N LEU A 367 -8.28 -20.67 -16.47
CA LEU A 367 -8.82 -21.78 -17.27
C LEU A 367 -8.08 -23.10 -17.01
N ARG A 368 -6.80 -23.04 -16.65
CA ARG A 368 -5.98 -24.22 -16.36
C ARG A 368 -6.33 -24.89 -15.04
N VAL A 369 -6.71 -24.10 -14.00
CA VAL A 369 -6.93 -24.63 -12.64
C VAL A 369 -8.41 -24.77 -12.28
N THR A 370 -9.30 -24.07 -13.01
CA THR A 370 -10.73 -24.05 -12.68
C THR A 370 -11.45 -25.29 -13.20
N GLU A 371 -12.10 -26.00 -12.30
CA GLU A 371 -13.02 -27.08 -12.65
C GLU A 371 -14.40 -26.52 -12.99
N PHE A 372 -15.00 -27.05 -14.06
CA PHE A 372 -16.36 -26.70 -14.48
C PHE A 372 -17.33 -27.83 -14.10
N PRO A 373 -18.58 -27.54 -13.62
CA PRO A 373 -19.23 -26.22 -13.65
C PRO A 373 -18.62 -25.22 -12.65
N TYR A 374 -18.41 -23.98 -13.12
CA TYR A 374 -17.86 -22.87 -12.35
C TYR A 374 -18.93 -21.83 -12.00
N THR A 375 -19.01 -21.46 -10.74
CA THR A 375 -19.85 -20.35 -10.27
C THR A 375 -18.96 -19.23 -9.76
N PRO A 376 -19.00 -18.02 -10.37
CA PRO A 376 -18.24 -16.87 -9.87
C PRO A 376 -18.58 -16.55 -8.42
N SER A 377 -17.58 -16.38 -7.57
CA SER A 377 -17.78 -15.89 -6.22
C SER A 377 -17.92 -14.36 -6.26
N SER A 378 -19.00 -13.82 -5.69
CA SER A 378 -19.13 -12.39 -5.47
C SER A 378 -18.34 -11.98 -4.21
N THR A 379 -17.03 -11.88 -4.29
CA THR A 379 -16.24 -11.25 -3.22
C THR A 379 -16.38 -9.74 -3.37
N THR A 380 -17.25 -9.14 -2.57
CA THR A 380 -17.35 -7.68 -2.43
C THR A 380 -16.47 -7.19 -1.28
N MET A 381 -16.03 -5.92 -1.32
CA MET A 381 -15.24 -5.29 -0.24
C MET A 381 -15.90 -5.41 1.15
N SER A 382 -17.24 -5.56 1.22
CA SER A 382 -17.98 -5.74 2.47
C SER A 382 -17.73 -7.10 3.13
N ASP A 383 -17.35 -8.11 2.38
CA ASP A 383 -17.05 -9.46 2.93
C ASP A 383 -15.67 -9.53 3.59
N MET A 384 -14.82 -8.52 3.38
CA MET A 384 -13.48 -8.42 3.93
C MET A 384 -13.42 -7.84 5.34
N GLY A 385 -14.51 -7.18 5.79
CA GLY A 385 -14.63 -6.66 7.16
C GLY A 385 -14.85 -7.72 8.22
N ALA A 386 -15.18 -8.96 7.86
CA ALA A 386 -15.58 -10.01 8.80
C ALA A 386 -14.70 -11.27 8.79
N GLY A 387 -13.72 -11.43 7.90
CA GLY A 387 -13.00 -12.69 7.77
C GLY A 387 -11.62 -12.71 7.14
N GLY A 388 -11.09 -11.58 6.67
CA GLY A 388 -9.80 -11.53 6.00
C GLY A 388 -8.69 -10.97 6.87
N ALA A 389 -7.74 -11.79 7.28
CA ALA A 389 -6.61 -11.51 8.16
C ALA A 389 -7.02 -11.24 9.62
N GLY A 390 -7.04 -12.29 10.44
CA GLY A 390 -7.37 -12.25 11.87
C GLY A 390 -6.62 -11.19 12.65
N GLY A 391 -7.33 -10.15 13.04
CA GLY A 391 -6.83 -9.01 13.80
C GLY A 391 -7.93 -8.01 14.13
N GLY A 392 -9.21 -8.45 14.13
CA GLY A 392 -10.29 -7.67 14.71
C GLY A 392 -10.24 -7.80 16.23
N ALA A 393 -10.22 -6.67 16.95
CA ALA A 393 -10.46 -6.66 18.38
C ALA A 393 -11.75 -7.42 18.67
N PRO A 394 -11.83 -8.24 19.74
CA PRO A 394 -13.05 -8.95 20.07
C PRO A 394 -14.14 -7.93 20.43
N SER A 395 -15.13 -7.78 19.57
CA SER A 395 -16.40 -7.19 19.95
C SER A 395 -17.00 -8.08 21.04
N GLY A 396 -17.29 -7.47 22.21
CA GLY A 396 -17.72 -8.13 23.43
C GLY A 396 -18.76 -9.21 23.18
N GLY A 397 -18.46 -10.42 23.60
CA GLY A 397 -19.34 -11.55 23.54
C GLY A 397 -20.64 -11.25 24.28
N SER A 398 -21.75 -11.50 23.57
CA SER A 398 -23.07 -11.62 24.18
C SER A 398 -23.03 -12.77 25.18
N LEU A 399 -23.24 -12.44 26.46
CA LEU A 399 -23.44 -13.43 27.51
C LEU A 399 -24.70 -14.27 27.21
N PRO A 400 -24.70 -15.57 27.45
CA PRO A 400 -25.89 -16.38 27.30
C PRO A 400 -26.97 -15.94 28.29
N SER A 401 -28.21 -15.77 27.80
CA SER A 401 -29.39 -15.50 28.60
C SER A 401 -29.69 -16.69 29.53
N GLY A 402 -29.34 -16.52 30.80
CA GLY A 402 -29.81 -17.36 31.88
C GLY A 402 -31.07 -16.72 32.46
N GLU A 403 -32.14 -17.50 32.58
CA GLU A 403 -33.40 -17.13 33.22
C GLU A 403 -33.18 -16.56 34.62
N ALA A 404 -33.84 -15.42 34.91
CA ALA A 404 -33.93 -14.86 36.24
C ALA A 404 -35.19 -15.37 36.94
N PRO A 405 -35.15 -15.70 38.24
CA PRO A 405 -36.37 -15.90 39.01
C PRO A 405 -36.93 -14.59 39.56
N ASP A 406 -38.25 -14.54 39.61
CA ASP A 406 -39.11 -13.47 40.12
C ASP A 406 -38.79 -13.03 41.55
N GLY A 407 -38.95 -11.73 41.82
CA GLY A 407 -38.88 -11.19 43.17
C GLY A 407 -39.17 -9.68 43.27
N ASP A 408 -40.35 -9.37 43.71
CA ASP A 408 -41.01 -8.12 44.06
C ASP A 408 -40.18 -6.95 44.64
N GLY A 409 -40.62 -5.70 44.31
CA GLY A 409 -40.52 -4.58 45.22
C GLY A 409 -40.12 -3.22 44.62
N ALA A 410 -41.11 -2.39 44.24
CA ALA A 410 -40.93 -0.94 44.10
C ALA A 410 -40.86 -0.24 45.47
N PRO A 411 -40.34 0.99 45.58
CA PRO A 411 -41.20 2.15 45.37
C PRO A 411 -40.57 3.39 44.67
N SER A 412 -41.50 4.16 44.16
CA SER A 412 -41.52 5.48 43.57
C SER A 412 -40.75 6.60 44.30
N GLY A 413 -40.25 7.56 43.48
CA GLY A 413 -39.79 8.86 43.95
C GLY A 413 -39.76 9.88 42.82
N ASP A 414 -40.70 10.80 42.87
CA ASP A 414 -40.96 11.98 42.05
C ASP A 414 -39.81 12.97 42.00
N GLY A 415 -39.75 13.73 40.88
CA GLY A 415 -38.96 14.96 40.79
C GLY A 415 -38.81 15.55 39.39
N GLY A 416 -39.78 16.21 38.91
CA GLY A 416 -40.07 17.48 38.30
C GLY A 416 -39.12 18.04 37.22
N ALA A 417 -39.68 18.21 36.02
CA ALA A 417 -39.18 19.10 34.96
C ALA A 417 -39.47 20.58 35.30
N PRO A 418 -38.80 21.54 34.61
CA PRO A 418 -39.64 22.39 33.76
C PRO A 418 -39.13 22.61 32.33
N SER A 419 -40.12 22.66 31.50
CA SER A 419 -40.19 23.06 30.10
C SER A 419 -39.78 24.52 29.86
N GLY A 420 -39.06 24.77 28.76
CA GLY A 420 -38.89 26.09 28.16
C GLY A 420 -38.89 25.99 26.65
N GLY A 421 -39.99 26.29 26.04
CA GLY A 421 -40.21 26.31 24.61
C GLY A 421 -39.60 27.54 23.93
N GLY A 422 -39.20 27.38 22.69
CA GLY A 422 -38.78 28.42 21.77
C GLY A 422 -38.86 27.90 20.35
N SER A 423 -40.01 28.08 19.71
CA SER A 423 -40.22 27.85 18.27
C SER A 423 -39.52 28.94 17.46
N LEU A 424 -38.74 28.58 16.45
CA LEU A 424 -38.36 29.45 15.34
C LEU A 424 -38.73 28.76 14.01
N PRO A 425 -39.04 29.56 12.97
CA PRO A 425 -39.87 29.11 11.87
C PRO A 425 -39.13 28.34 10.78
N SER A 426 -39.87 27.39 10.20
CA SER A 426 -39.55 26.67 8.97
C SER A 426 -39.29 27.62 7.79
N GLY A 427 -38.09 27.57 7.26
CA GLY A 427 -37.75 28.09 5.94
C GLY A 427 -37.35 26.92 5.05
N ASP A 428 -38.12 26.71 3.98
CA ASP A 428 -37.86 25.73 2.94
C ASP A 428 -36.52 26.01 2.28
N ALA A 429 -35.56 25.07 2.42
CA ALA A 429 -34.39 25.02 1.57
C ALA A 429 -34.59 23.87 0.57
N PRO A 430 -34.28 24.10 -0.72
CA PRO A 430 -34.46 23.08 -1.74
C PRO A 430 -33.49 21.91 -1.50
N SER A 431 -34.06 20.71 -1.48
CA SER A 431 -33.34 19.45 -1.49
C SER A 431 -32.54 19.30 -2.78
N GLY A 432 -31.26 19.68 -2.72
CA GLY A 432 -30.25 19.26 -3.68
C GLY A 432 -29.79 17.87 -3.28
N GLY A 433 -30.30 16.86 -3.96
CA GLY A 433 -29.83 15.49 -3.80
C GLY A 433 -28.38 15.41 -4.27
N ALA A 434 -27.50 14.89 -3.42
CA ALA A 434 -26.19 14.44 -3.83
C ALA A 434 -26.36 13.34 -4.90
N PRO A 435 -25.72 13.44 -6.07
CA PRO A 435 -25.73 12.35 -7.05
C PRO A 435 -24.72 11.29 -6.65
N GLY A 436 -25.24 10.06 -6.49
CA GLY A 436 -24.46 8.89 -6.80
C GLY A 436 -23.60 8.28 -5.70
N ALA A 437 -24.21 7.83 -4.60
CA ALA A 437 -23.84 6.52 -4.11
C ALA A 437 -24.19 5.53 -5.23
N GLY A 438 -23.18 4.95 -5.87
CA GLY A 438 -23.36 3.82 -6.75
C GLY A 438 -24.23 2.80 -6.02
N THR A 439 -25.39 2.50 -6.57
CA THR A 439 -26.23 1.41 -6.11
C THR A 439 -25.35 0.18 -6.13
N SER A 440 -24.86 -0.23 -4.94
CA SER A 440 -24.49 -1.61 -4.71
C SER A 440 -25.74 -2.42 -5.02
N THR A 441 -25.82 -2.95 -6.23
CA THR A 441 -26.72 -4.05 -6.48
C THR A 441 -26.27 -5.14 -5.52
N SER A 442 -27.05 -5.32 -4.45
CA SER A 442 -26.98 -6.51 -3.64
C SER A 442 -26.97 -7.69 -4.61
N ALA A 443 -25.85 -8.43 -4.65
CA ALA A 443 -25.73 -9.62 -5.46
C ALA A 443 -26.92 -10.50 -5.13
N SER A 444 -27.76 -10.73 -6.13
CA SER A 444 -28.81 -11.73 -6.05
C SER A 444 -28.13 -13.08 -5.79
N SER A 445 -28.71 -13.89 -4.92
CA SER A 445 -28.27 -15.24 -4.58
C SER A 445 -28.33 -16.25 -5.74
N ASP A 446 -28.43 -15.79 -6.97
CA ASP A 446 -28.51 -16.56 -8.21
C ASP A 446 -27.32 -16.27 -9.12
N ALA A 447 -26.09 -16.49 -8.64
CA ALA A 447 -24.94 -16.53 -9.53
C ALA A 447 -25.11 -17.74 -10.47
N THR A 448 -25.24 -17.48 -11.77
CA THR A 448 -25.40 -18.52 -12.77
C THR A 448 -24.11 -19.32 -12.89
N ALA A 449 -24.19 -20.63 -12.68
CA ALA A 449 -23.07 -21.53 -12.93
C ALA A 449 -22.82 -21.65 -14.43
N TYR A 450 -21.56 -21.62 -14.83
CA TYR A 450 -21.11 -21.92 -16.19
C TYR A 450 -20.75 -23.40 -16.26
N GLU A 451 -21.49 -24.15 -17.08
CA GLU A 451 -21.33 -25.60 -17.16
C GLU A 451 -20.03 -26.04 -17.85
N THR A 452 -19.50 -25.21 -18.76
CA THR A 452 -18.27 -25.48 -19.53
C THR A 452 -17.45 -24.21 -19.75
N VAL A 453 -16.19 -24.39 -20.15
CA VAL A 453 -15.31 -23.29 -20.55
C VAL A 453 -15.92 -22.46 -21.69
N GLU A 454 -16.49 -23.14 -22.70
CA GLU A 454 -17.11 -22.46 -23.84
C GLU A 454 -18.29 -21.58 -23.41
N ALA A 455 -19.10 -22.04 -22.43
CA ALA A 455 -20.19 -21.23 -21.87
C ALA A 455 -19.66 -20.00 -21.14
N TYR A 456 -18.55 -20.13 -20.40
CA TYR A 456 -17.89 -19.03 -19.74
C TYR A 456 -17.32 -18.00 -20.73
N ILE A 457 -16.60 -18.47 -21.76
CA ILE A 457 -16.08 -17.61 -22.83
C ILE A 457 -17.20 -16.91 -23.60
N ALA A 458 -18.31 -17.61 -23.87
CA ALA A 458 -19.49 -17.00 -24.51
C ALA A 458 -20.07 -15.88 -23.65
N ALA A 459 -20.10 -16.03 -22.31
CA ALA A 459 -20.54 -14.96 -21.41
C ALA A 459 -19.58 -13.76 -21.41
N LEU A 460 -18.27 -13.98 -21.45
CA LEU A 460 -17.29 -12.87 -21.61
C LEU A 460 -17.51 -12.09 -22.91
N ASN A 461 -18.00 -12.74 -23.94
CA ASN A 461 -18.26 -12.18 -25.28
C ASN A 461 -19.72 -11.73 -25.49
N GLU A 462 -20.57 -11.73 -24.46
CA GLU A 462 -22.02 -11.45 -24.62
C GLU A 462 -22.29 -10.06 -25.23
N THR A 463 -21.51 -9.05 -24.83
CA THR A 463 -21.67 -7.67 -25.28
C THR A 463 -20.84 -7.35 -26.53
N GLU A 464 -19.62 -7.90 -26.60
CA GLU A 464 -18.63 -7.66 -27.63
C GLU A 464 -17.72 -8.89 -27.72
N GLU A 465 -17.39 -9.32 -28.94
CA GLU A 465 -16.44 -10.42 -29.16
C GLU A 465 -15.01 -9.91 -28.98
N TRP A 466 -14.42 -10.18 -27.79
CA TRP A 466 -13.08 -9.73 -27.45
C TRP A 466 -12.15 -10.84 -26.94
N VAL A 467 -12.70 -12.01 -26.62
CA VAL A 467 -11.94 -13.21 -26.22
C VAL A 467 -12.12 -14.29 -27.29
N THR A 468 -11.03 -14.76 -27.87
CA THR A 468 -11.00 -15.98 -28.69
C THR A 468 -10.51 -17.15 -27.85
N TYR A 469 -11.07 -18.36 -28.08
CA TYR A 469 -10.74 -19.55 -27.32
C TYR A 469 -10.43 -20.74 -28.21
N ASP A 470 -9.31 -21.39 -27.96
CA ASP A 470 -8.93 -22.65 -28.60
C ASP A 470 -9.13 -23.81 -27.62
N SER A 471 -10.19 -24.59 -27.83
CA SER A 471 -10.52 -25.73 -26.99
C SER A 471 -9.53 -26.90 -27.12
N ALA A 472 -8.74 -26.96 -28.19
CA ALA A 472 -7.75 -28.03 -28.35
C ALA A 472 -6.54 -27.85 -27.42
N THR A 473 -6.21 -26.61 -27.10
CA THR A 473 -5.10 -26.24 -26.22
C THR A 473 -5.54 -25.69 -24.88
N ASN A 474 -6.84 -25.50 -24.66
CA ASN A 474 -7.44 -24.83 -23.51
C ASN A 474 -6.82 -23.43 -23.28
N THR A 475 -6.69 -22.63 -24.34
CA THR A 475 -6.08 -21.30 -24.26
C THR A 475 -6.98 -20.22 -24.86
N ALA A 476 -6.96 -19.05 -24.22
CA ALA A 476 -7.69 -17.87 -24.64
C ALA A 476 -6.71 -16.75 -25.06
N ARG A 477 -7.17 -15.88 -25.95
CA ARG A 477 -6.51 -14.63 -26.34
C ARG A 477 -7.51 -13.50 -26.34
N ILE A 478 -7.04 -12.28 -26.02
CA ILE A 478 -7.86 -11.08 -26.03
C ILE A 478 -7.50 -10.16 -27.20
N THR A 479 -8.44 -9.36 -27.67
CA THR A 479 -8.23 -8.41 -28.76
C THR A 479 -7.48 -7.15 -28.34
N GLY A 480 -7.42 -6.84 -27.03
CA GLY A 480 -6.75 -5.68 -26.46
C GLY A 480 -7.35 -5.23 -25.13
N LEU A 481 -6.80 -4.18 -24.54
CA LEU A 481 -7.19 -3.70 -23.20
C LEU A 481 -8.52 -2.94 -23.17
N SER A 482 -8.95 -2.37 -24.31
CA SER A 482 -10.15 -1.52 -24.37
C SER A 482 -11.42 -2.26 -23.94
N ALA A 483 -11.66 -3.47 -24.48
CA ALA A 483 -12.81 -4.29 -24.12
C ALA A 483 -12.68 -4.80 -22.67
N PHE A 484 -11.50 -5.26 -22.26
CA PHE A 484 -11.22 -5.67 -20.90
C PHE A 484 -11.54 -4.55 -19.88
N ALA A 485 -11.11 -3.30 -20.17
CA ALA A 485 -11.37 -2.16 -19.29
C ALA A 485 -12.86 -1.77 -19.24
N ARG A 486 -13.60 -1.92 -20.36
CA ARG A 486 -15.03 -1.59 -20.40
C ARG A 486 -15.92 -2.67 -19.78
N LEU A 487 -15.54 -3.94 -19.87
CA LEU A 487 -16.42 -5.06 -19.54
C LEU A 487 -16.05 -5.74 -18.20
N ILE A 488 -14.78 -5.76 -17.84
CA ILE A 488 -14.26 -6.51 -16.71
C ILE A 488 -13.65 -5.61 -15.65
N LYS A 489 -12.66 -4.77 -16.02
CA LYS A 489 -11.95 -3.88 -15.09
C LYS A 489 -12.44 -2.44 -15.26
N THR A 490 -13.71 -2.19 -14.92
CA THR A 490 -14.31 -0.87 -15.06
C THR A 490 -13.81 0.10 -13.98
N PRO A 491 -13.60 1.40 -14.29
CA PRO A 491 -13.20 2.37 -13.30
C PRO A 491 -14.30 2.60 -12.25
N SER A 492 -13.96 2.45 -10.97
CA SER A 492 -14.85 2.70 -9.84
C SER A 492 -14.69 4.11 -9.23
N LYS A 493 -13.59 4.80 -9.56
CA LYS A 493 -13.27 6.15 -9.06
C LYS A 493 -13.42 7.19 -10.16
N ASP A 494 -13.71 8.42 -9.75
CA ASP A 494 -13.75 9.60 -10.61
C ASP A 494 -12.35 10.01 -11.13
N VAL A 495 -12.30 10.97 -12.05
CA VAL A 495 -11.03 11.56 -12.53
C VAL A 495 -10.32 12.23 -11.36
N GLY A 496 -9.02 11.99 -11.23
CA GLY A 496 -8.28 12.27 -10.01
C GLY A 496 -8.44 11.14 -8.98
N ALA A 497 -8.33 9.89 -9.43
CA ALA A 497 -8.70 8.68 -8.69
C ALA A 497 -8.04 8.56 -7.30
N PHE A 498 -6.89 9.16 -7.10
CA PHE A 498 -6.13 9.14 -5.84
C PHE A 498 -5.89 10.55 -5.26
N ASP A 499 -5.93 11.58 -6.09
CA ASP A 499 -5.93 12.98 -5.67
C ASP A 499 -7.19 13.66 -6.21
N ALA A 500 -8.32 13.47 -5.50
CA ALA A 500 -9.62 13.92 -5.94
C ALA A 500 -9.71 15.45 -6.01
N LEU A 501 -10.49 15.95 -6.98
CA LEU A 501 -10.71 17.39 -7.16
C LEU A 501 -11.31 18.08 -5.92
N ASP A 502 -12.04 17.35 -5.10
CA ASP A 502 -12.61 17.81 -3.82
C ASP A 502 -11.78 17.39 -2.60
N CYS A 503 -10.58 16.84 -2.80
CA CYS A 503 -9.67 16.39 -1.75
C CYS A 503 -10.25 15.30 -0.82
N SER A 504 -11.18 14.45 -1.32
CA SER A 504 -11.95 13.51 -0.51
C SER A 504 -11.41 12.08 -0.47
N GLN A 505 -10.39 11.74 -1.27
CA GLN A 505 -9.83 10.38 -1.29
C GLN A 505 -9.01 10.06 -0.04
N ALA A 506 -8.91 8.77 0.27
CA ALA A 506 -8.09 8.27 1.37
C ALA A 506 -6.62 8.70 1.24
N GLU A 507 -6.15 8.82 0.02
CA GLU A 507 -4.80 9.23 -0.32
C GLU A 507 -4.57 10.72 -0.08
N ASN A 508 -5.58 11.58 -0.27
CA ASN A 508 -5.53 12.97 0.15
C ASN A 508 -5.33 13.08 1.67
N ALA A 509 -6.07 12.25 2.44
CA ALA A 509 -5.89 12.19 3.89
C ALA A 509 -4.54 11.57 4.31
N LEU A 510 -4.00 10.61 3.54
CA LEU A 510 -2.66 10.07 3.77
C LEU A 510 -1.57 11.15 3.63
N PHE A 511 -1.76 12.11 2.73
CA PHE A 511 -0.83 13.24 2.57
C PHE A 511 -1.23 14.49 3.38
N GLY A 512 -2.26 14.41 4.21
CA GLY A 512 -2.54 15.39 5.25
C GLY A 512 -1.35 15.64 6.18
N ASN A 513 -1.38 16.72 6.95
CA ASN A 513 -0.35 17.08 7.92
C ASN A 513 -0.98 17.52 9.26
N ASP A 514 -0.19 18.08 10.18
CA ASP A 514 -0.70 18.52 11.49
C ASP A 514 -1.71 19.68 11.43
N ASP A 515 -1.74 20.41 10.29
CA ASP A 515 -2.60 21.58 10.09
C ASP A 515 -3.83 21.27 9.20
N SER A 516 -3.78 20.18 8.41
CA SER A 516 -4.80 19.86 7.40
C SER A 516 -4.99 18.35 7.31
N ASP A 517 -6.22 17.87 7.47
CA ASP A 517 -6.56 16.44 7.44
C ASP A 517 -6.38 15.81 6.07
N SER A 518 -6.52 16.61 5.00
CA SER A 518 -6.38 16.18 3.62
C SER A 518 -5.69 17.28 2.82
N LEU A 519 -4.82 16.88 1.90
CA LEU A 519 -4.08 17.79 1.01
C LEU A 519 -4.00 17.19 -0.39
N HIS A 520 -3.97 18.06 -1.39
CA HIS A 520 -3.56 17.67 -2.74
C HIS A 520 -2.06 17.38 -2.77
N PHE A 521 -1.69 16.32 -3.49
CA PHE A 521 -0.30 15.84 -3.46
C PHE A 521 0.27 15.45 -4.83
N ASP A 522 -0.57 15.34 -5.87
CA ASP A 522 -0.17 14.88 -7.20
C ASP A 522 0.47 16.02 -8.02
N ALA A 523 1.78 15.91 -8.26
CA ALA A 523 2.55 16.90 -9.01
C ALA A 523 2.09 17.04 -10.48
N THR A 524 1.64 15.96 -11.09
CA THR A 524 1.14 15.95 -12.47
C THR A 524 -0.18 16.68 -12.55
N MET A 525 -1.08 16.44 -11.60
CA MET A 525 -2.33 17.19 -11.48
C MET A 525 -2.06 18.71 -11.32
N VAL A 526 -1.12 19.10 -10.43
CA VAL A 526 -0.69 20.50 -10.29
C VAL A 526 -0.27 21.06 -11.63
N GLN A 527 0.57 20.34 -12.38
CA GLN A 527 1.07 20.79 -13.67
C GLN A 527 -0.06 20.91 -14.71
N LEU A 528 -0.84 19.85 -14.91
CA LEU A 528 -1.88 19.80 -15.95
C LEU A 528 -2.96 20.88 -15.74
N LEU A 529 -3.42 21.05 -14.48
CA LEU A 529 -4.42 22.05 -14.14
C LEU A 529 -3.92 23.49 -14.36
N ASN A 530 -2.62 23.76 -14.16
CA ASN A 530 -2.04 25.08 -14.39
C ASN A 530 -1.74 25.35 -15.87
N ASP A 531 -1.17 24.35 -16.57
CA ASP A 531 -0.72 24.53 -17.98
C ASP A 531 -1.92 24.58 -18.94
N ASN A 532 -2.97 23.80 -18.67
CA ASN A 532 -4.15 23.66 -19.55
C ASN A 532 -5.37 24.50 -19.08
N LYS A 533 -5.24 25.34 -18.04
CA LYS A 533 -6.36 26.09 -17.43
C LYS A 533 -7.22 26.85 -18.44
N ASP A 534 -6.62 27.47 -19.46
CA ASP A 534 -7.36 28.25 -20.45
C ASP A 534 -8.16 27.35 -21.41
N ALA A 535 -7.66 26.16 -21.72
CA ALA A 535 -8.36 25.14 -22.51
C ALA A 535 -9.51 24.55 -21.67
N TYR A 536 -9.24 24.13 -20.44
CA TYR A 536 -10.23 23.57 -19.52
C TYR A 536 -11.35 24.56 -19.19
N ALA A 537 -11.05 25.86 -19.06
CA ALA A 537 -12.03 26.91 -18.77
C ALA A 537 -13.14 27.03 -19.85
N SER A 538 -12.90 26.52 -21.05
CA SER A 538 -13.89 26.47 -22.12
C SER A 538 -14.84 25.28 -22.05
N LEU A 539 -14.59 24.31 -21.16
CA LEU A 539 -15.29 23.04 -21.03
C LEU A 539 -16.27 23.08 -19.84
N ALA A 540 -17.23 22.15 -19.83
CA ALA A 540 -18.19 22.03 -18.75
C ALA A 540 -17.51 21.59 -17.43
N ASN A 541 -18.07 22.05 -16.30
CA ASN A 541 -17.69 21.69 -14.94
C ASN A 541 -16.30 22.17 -14.48
N TRP A 542 -15.66 23.10 -15.19
CA TRP A 542 -14.40 23.71 -14.74
C TRP A 542 -14.60 24.63 -13.54
N ASP A 543 -13.74 24.52 -12.54
CA ASP A 543 -13.61 25.48 -11.44
C ASP A 543 -12.22 26.16 -11.50
N SER A 544 -12.23 27.47 -11.54
CA SER A 544 -11.00 28.29 -11.63
C SER A 544 -10.14 28.25 -10.37
N SER A 545 -10.61 27.70 -9.27
CA SER A 545 -9.86 27.51 -8.02
C SER A 545 -8.90 26.33 -8.06
N TYR A 546 -9.17 25.29 -8.87
CA TYR A 546 -8.36 24.07 -8.93
C TYR A 546 -6.85 24.31 -9.10
N PRO A 547 -6.37 25.12 -10.07
CA PRO A 547 -4.94 25.35 -10.24
C PRO A 547 -4.27 25.93 -8.99
N THR A 548 -4.99 26.79 -8.26
CA THR A 548 -4.44 27.46 -7.08
C THR A 548 -4.45 26.56 -5.86
N SER A 549 -5.54 25.80 -5.62
CA SER A 549 -5.65 24.91 -4.47
C SER A 549 -4.62 23.78 -4.54
N TYR A 550 -4.55 23.08 -5.68
CA TYR A 550 -3.56 22.02 -5.88
C TYR A 550 -2.13 22.50 -5.69
N LYS A 551 -1.82 23.65 -6.27
CA LYS A 551 -0.48 24.24 -6.16
C LYS A 551 -0.13 24.64 -4.73
N ALA A 552 -1.06 25.27 -4.01
CA ALA A 552 -0.85 25.71 -2.64
C ALA A 552 -0.62 24.52 -1.69
N ASP A 553 -1.41 23.46 -1.83
CA ASP A 553 -1.25 22.25 -1.02
C ASP A 553 0.08 21.55 -1.30
N TYR A 554 0.43 21.42 -2.58
CA TYR A 554 1.63 20.69 -2.98
C TYR A 554 2.93 21.43 -2.65
N GLU A 555 2.99 22.77 -2.93
CA GLU A 555 4.23 23.55 -2.82
C GLU A 555 4.43 24.18 -1.44
N ASP A 556 3.34 24.63 -0.76
CA ASP A 556 3.44 25.47 0.43
C ASP A 556 3.24 24.68 1.74
N LYS A 557 2.64 23.48 1.68
CA LYS A 557 2.36 22.68 2.89
C LYS A 557 3.51 21.74 3.20
N LEU A 558 4.00 21.85 4.45
CA LEU A 558 5.08 21.02 4.97
C LEU A 558 4.54 20.17 6.12
N ASP A 559 5.18 19.04 6.38
CA ASP A 559 4.90 18.26 7.60
C ASP A 559 5.59 18.84 8.84
N SER A 560 5.38 18.24 10.01
CA SER A 560 5.96 18.67 11.29
C SER A 560 7.50 18.67 11.33
N LEU A 561 8.15 17.98 10.41
CA LEU A 561 9.61 17.99 10.23
C LEU A 561 10.08 18.92 9.10
N GLY A 562 9.18 19.73 8.54
CA GLY A 562 9.48 20.66 7.45
C GLY A 562 9.72 19.97 6.10
N LYS A 563 9.21 18.73 5.91
CA LYS A 563 9.35 18.01 4.66
C LYS A 563 8.20 18.37 3.70
N SER A 564 8.54 18.61 2.44
CA SER A 564 7.57 18.90 1.37
C SER A 564 6.77 17.65 0.96
N SER A 565 5.64 17.87 0.28
CA SER A 565 4.82 16.82 -0.33
C SER A 565 5.68 15.88 -1.20
N GLN A 566 6.55 16.43 -2.06
CA GLN A 566 7.46 15.62 -2.88
C GLN A 566 8.39 14.73 -2.05
N SER A 567 9.01 15.28 -0.99
CA SER A 567 9.93 14.48 -0.14
C SER A 567 9.22 13.35 0.57
N ARG A 568 7.97 13.58 1.00
CA ARG A 568 7.12 12.57 1.65
C ARG A 568 6.72 11.46 0.66
N GLN A 569 6.36 11.84 -0.57
CA GLN A 569 6.04 10.91 -1.65
C GLN A 569 7.26 10.08 -2.05
N ASP A 570 8.43 10.69 -2.21
CA ASP A 570 9.65 10.00 -2.59
C ASP A 570 9.94 8.82 -1.65
N VAL A 571 9.89 9.04 -0.34
CA VAL A 571 10.15 7.97 0.63
C VAL A 571 8.99 6.98 0.78
N TYR A 572 7.79 7.32 0.33
CA TYR A 572 6.60 6.46 0.36
C TYR A 572 6.32 5.75 -0.99
N ASN A 573 7.19 5.93 -1.97
CA ASN A 573 7.04 5.36 -3.31
C ASN A 573 8.08 4.26 -3.58
N PRO A 574 7.70 2.98 -3.74
CA PRO A 574 8.61 1.92 -4.11
C PRO A 574 9.41 2.22 -5.39
N MET A 575 8.80 2.85 -6.40
CA MET A 575 9.45 3.14 -7.68
C MET A 575 10.59 4.16 -7.52
N TYR A 576 10.50 5.06 -6.54
CA TYR A 576 11.60 5.98 -6.22
C TYR A 576 12.89 5.23 -5.90
N PHE A 577 12.82 4.18 -5.08
CA PHE A 577 13.99 3.37 -4.69
C PHE A 577 14.45 2.41 -5.79
N LEU A 578 13.54 1.97 -6.64
CA LEU A 578 13.84 0.98 -7.67
C LEU A 578 14.32 1.61 -8.99
N CYS A 579 13.73 2.73 -9.41
CA CYS A 579 13.92 3.30 -10.75
C CYS A 579 14.31 4.79 -10.76
N GLU A 580 13.97 5.58 -9.73
CA GLU A 580 14.05 7.04 -9.78
C GLU A 580 15.23 7.65 -8.99
N GLY A 581 16.15 6.81 -8.52
CA GLY A 581 17.42 7.23 -7.93
C GLY A 581 17.49 7.25 -6.41
N GLY A 582 16.44 6.82 -5.70
CA GLY A 582 16.47 6.59 -4.26
C GLY A 582 17.46 5.49 -3.89
N SER A 583 18.10 5.61 -2.71
CA SER A 583 19.01 4.60 -2.19
C SER A 583 18.42 3.87 -0.99
N SER A 584 18.43 2.54 -1.03
CA SER A 584 17.90 1.70 0.02
C SER A 584 18.46 0.28 -0.07
N LYS A 585 18.07 -0.58 0.88
CA LYS A 585 18.37 -2.01 0.91
C LYS A 585 17.05 -2.79 0.81
N PRO A 586 16.59 -3.12 -0.41
CA PRO A 586 15.36 -3.85 -0.62
C PRO A 586 15.39 -5.25 0.00
N ALA A 587 14.21 -5.74 0.39
CA ALA A 587 14.00 -7.14 0.80
C ALA A 587 14.41 -8.10 -0.32
N GLY A 588 14.98 -9.25 0.06
CA GLY A 588 15.48 -10.24 -0.89
C GLY A 588 14.40 -11.14 -1.50
N HIS A 589 13.18 -11.17 -0.94
CA HIS A 589 12.09 -12.05 -1.38
C HIS A 589 10.79 -11.26 -1.50
N TRP A 590 10.07 -11.47 -2.59
CA TRP A 590 8.84 -10.75 -2.90
C TRP A 590 7.75 -11.69 -3.37
N ARG A 591 6.54 -11.50 -2.85
CA ARG A 591 5.34 -12.12 -3.37
C ARG A 591 4.26 -11.06 -3.53
N ILE A 592 3.78 -10.88 -4.76
CA ILE A 592 2.77 -9.88 -5.11
C ILE A 592 1.61 -10.59 -5.79
N ARG A 593 0.41 -10.41 -5.27
CA ARG A 593 -0.83 -10.95 -5.83
C ARG A 593 -1.84 -9.85 -6.00
N THR A 594 -2.52 -9.82 -7.12
CA THR A 594 -3.57 -8.83 -7.37
C THR A 594 -4.76 -9.45 -8.08
N GLY A 595 -5.97 -9.16 -7.59
CA GLY A 595 -7.19 -9.52 -8.29
C GLY A 595 -7.34 -8.64 -9.53
N ILE A 596 -7.38 -9.25 -10.72
CA ILE A 596 -7.27 -8.51 -11.97
C ILE A 596 -8.48 -7.63 -12.24
N THR A 597 -9.65 -7.98 -11.67
CA THR A 597 -10.91 -7.24 -11.88
C THR A 597 -11.10 -6.07 -10.92
N GLN A 598 -10.16 -5.83 -9.97
CA GLN A 598 -10.29 -4.72 -9.04
C GLN A 598 -10.41 -3.37 -9.77
N GLY A 599 -11.41 -2.57 -9.41
CA GLY A 599 -11.63 -1.22 -9.95
C GLY A 599 -10.93 -0.10 -9.17
N ASP A 600 -10.25 -0.44 -8.07
CA ASP A 600 -9.67 0.53 -7.13
C ASP A 600 -8.31 1.06 -7.56
N THR A 601 -7.53 0.28 -8.32
CA THR A 601 -6.21 0.66 -8.81
C THR A 601 -5.93 0.10 -10.20
N ALA A 602 -4.99 0.72 -10.89
CA ALA A 602 -4.54 0.28 -12.19
C ALA A 602 -3.66 -0.97 -12.08
N LEU A 603 -3.89 -1.97 -12.92
CA LEU A 603 -3.05 -3.16 -13.05
C LEU A 603 -1.57 -2.81 -13.27
N THR A 604 -1.33 -1.73 -14.00
CA THR A 604 0.01 -1.28 -14.37
C THR A 604 0.87 -0.85 -13.18
N THR A 605 0.27 -0.47 -12.06
CA THR A 605 1.00 -0.11 -10.85
C THR A 605 1.70 -1.32 -10.24
N GLU A 606 0.99 -2.44 -10.12
CA GLU A 606 1.55 -3.69 -9.58
C GLU A 606 2.51 -4.35 -10.56
N VAL A 607 2.20 -4.31 -11.87
CA VAL A 607 3.08 -4.81 -12.92
C VAL A 607 4.41 -4.06 -12.93
N ASN A 608 4.39 -2.73 -12.86
CA ASN A 608 5.61 -1.92 -12.83
C ASN A 608 6.46 -2.21 -11.58
N LEU A 609 5.81 -2.39 -10.43
CA LEU A 609 6.50 -2.78 -9.19
C LEU A 609 7.20 -4.13 -9.38
N ALA A 610 6.52 -5.13 -9.92
CA ALA A 610 7.09 -6.46 -10.17
C ALA A 610 8.24 -6.41 -11.17
N LEU A 611 8.09 -5.70 -12.28
CA LEU A 611 9.15 -5.53 -13.29
C LEU A 611 10.39 -4.84 -12.72
N ALA A 612 10.21 -3.76 -11.97
CA ALA A 612 11.31 -3.03 -11.34
C ALA A 612 12.04 -3.88 -10.30
N LEU A 613 11.32 -4.66 -9.49
CA LEU A 613 11.90 -5.61 -8.54
C LEU A 613 12.66 -6.72 -9.25
N LYS A 614 12.10 -7.33 -10.30
CA LYS A 614 12.77 -8.36 -11.10
C LYS A 614 14.06 -7.83 -11.74
N ALA A 615 14.04 -6.61 -12.26
CA ALA A 615 15.21 -5.95 -12.83
C ALA A 615 16.29 -5.66 -11.77
N LYS A 616 15.89 -5.30 -10.54
CA LYS A 616 16.82 -4.94 -9.46
C LYS A 616 17.42 -6.15 -8.74
N LEU A 617 16.59 -7.19 -8.50
CA LEU A 617 16.92 -8.30 -7.59
C LEU A 617 17.10 -9.65 -8.33
N GLY A 618 16.55 -9.77 -9.54
CA GLY A 618 16.43 -11.01 -10.29
C GLY A 618 15.02 -11.59 -10.25
N ALA A 619 14.65 -12.31 -11.30
CA ALA A 619 13.29 -12.86 -11.46
C ALA A 619 12.97 -13.94 -10.42
N ASP A 620 13.96 -14.74 -10.01
CA ASP A 620 13.76 -15.89 -9.12
C ASP A 620 13.28 -15.53 -7.71
N VAL A 621 13.44 -14.27 -7.30
CA VAL A 621 13.05 -13.81 -5.95
C VAL A 621 11.76 -12.99 -5.94
N VAL A 622 11.10 -12.83 -7.09
CA VAL A 622 9.87 -12.05 -7.25
C VAL A 622 8.76 -12.93 -7.82
N ASP A 623 7.88 -13.39 -6.95
CA ASP A 623 6.69 -14.17 -7.30
C ASP A 623 5.50 -13.22 -7.51
N PHE A 624 5.18 -12.90 -8.77
CA PHE A 624 4.09 -12.02 -9.17
C PHE A 624 3.03 -12.78 -9.94
N ALA A 625 1.76 -12.61 -9.56
CA ALA A 625 0.63 -13.09 -10.36
C ALA A 625 -0.59 -12.16 -10.24
N THR A 626 -1.34 -12.10 -11.33
CA THR A 626 -2.68 -11.51 -11.40
C THR A 626 -3.71 -12.61 -11.39
N ILE A 627 -4.77 -12.45 -10.61
CA ILE A 627 -5.74 -13.51 -10.34
C ILE A 627 -7.06 -13.18 -11.03
N TRP A 628 -7.37 -13.94 -12.08
CA TRP A 628 -8.61 -13.78 -12.84
C TRP A 628 -9.86 -14.05 -11.98
N GLY A 629 -10.91 -13.27 -12.22
CA GLY A 629 -12.18 -13.44 -11.52
C GLY A 629 -12.20 -12.92 -10.08
N GLN A 630 -11.08 -12.39 -9.57
CA GLN A 630 -11.01 -11.80 -8.24
C GLN A 630 -10.81 -10.28 -8.31
N GLY A 631 -11.45 -9.58 -7.37
CA GLY A 631 -11.39 -8.14 -7.22
C GLY A 631 -10.33 -7.71 -6.19
N HIS A 632 -10.62 -6.64 -5.45
CA HIS A 632 -9.75 -6.08 -4.42
C HIS A 632 -9.78 -6.94 -3.14
N THR A 633 -9.05 -8.04 -3.10
CA THR A 633 -9.02 -9.03 -2.04
C THR A 633 -7.62 -9.62 -1.83
N THR A 634 -7.43 -10.48 -0.83
CA THR A 634 -6.23 -11.31 -0.68
C THR A 634 -6.24 -12.41 -1.75
N ALA A 635 -6.12 -11.99 -3.00
CA ALA A 635 -6.31 -12.81 -4.18
C ALA A 635 -5.29 -13.95 -4.27
N GLU A 636 -5.76 -15.17 -4.50
CA GLU A 636 -4.93 -16.35 -4.72
C GLU A 636 -5.53 -17.20 -5.85
N LEU A 637 -4.68 -17.82 -6.63
CA LEU A 637 -5.12 -18.70 -7.71
C LEU A 637 -5.74 -20.00 -7.16
N GLU A 638 -5.12 -20.58 -6.13
CA GLU A 638 -5.54 -21.77 -5.43
C GLU A 638 -5.15 -21.66 -3.94
N GLY A 639 -5.87 -22.36 -3.06
CA GLY A 639 -5.60 -22.39 -1.62
C GLY A 639 -6.01 -21.11 -0.88
N SER A 640 -5.64 -21.02 0.38
CA SER A 640 -5.87 -19.81 1.19
C SER A 640 -4.66 -18.88 1.20
N SER A 641 -4.91 -17.59 1.42
CA SER A 641 -3.84 -16.57 1.51
C SER A 641 -2.85 -16.87 2.62
N THR A 642 -3.31 -17.35 3.79
CA THR A 642 -2.45 -17.70 4.93
C THR A 642 -1.57 -18.91 4.64
N GLU A 643 -2.15 -20.01 4.12
CA GLU A 643 -1.39 -21.21 3.75
C GLU A 643 -0.32 -20.90 2.69
N ASN A 644 -0.68 -20.14 1.65
CA ASN A 644 0.22 -19.73 0.59
C ASN A 644 1.34 -18.81 1.10
N PHE A 645 1.03 -17.89 2.02
CA PHE A 645 2.04 -17.07 2.66
C PHE A 645 3.03 -17.92 3.48
N ILE A 646 2.53 -18.85 4.30
CA ILE A 646 3.37 -19.76 5.10
C ILE A 646 4.25 -20.61 4.19
N ALA A 647 3.68 -21.18 3.13
CA ALA A 647 4.44 -21.97 2.16
C ALA A 647 5.54 -21.14 1.47
N TRP A 648 5.24 -19.90 1.09
CA TRP A 648 6.20 -18.98 0.50
C TRP A 648 7.35 -18.63 1.47
N VAL A 649 7.04 -18.29 2.73
CA VAL A 649 8.07 -18.01 3.76
C VAL A 649 8.95 -19.23 3.98
N ASN A 650 8.36 -20.45 4.04
CA ASN A 650 9.12 -21.70 4.15
C ASN A 650 10.07 -21.87 2.97
N GLY A 651 9.63 -21.58 1.74
CA GLY A 651 10.47 -21.60 0.55
C GLY A 651 11.63 -20.60 0.59
N CYS A 652 11.39 -19.39 1.10
CA CYS A 652 12.43 -18.37 1.26
C CYS A 652 13.46 -18.71 2.35
N CYS A 653 13.11 -19.56 3.31
CA CYS A 653 13.96 -19.94 4.43
C CYS A 653 14.71 -21.29 4.24
N ALA A 654 14.41 -22.02 3.17
CA ALA A 654 14.94 -23.38 2.88
C ALA A 654 16.47 -23.43 2.59
#